data_37eb6c4bcf059e23d87be87e72c08640
#
_entry.id   37eb6c4bcf059e23d87be87e72c08640
#
_cell.length_a   1.000
_cell.length_b   1.000
_cell.length_c   1.000
_cell.angle_alpha   90.00
_cell.angle_beta   90.00
_cell.angle_gamma   90.00
#
_symmetry.space_group_name_H-M   'P 1'
#
loop_
_entity.id
_entity.type
_entity.pdbx_description
1 polymer ?
#
loop_
_entity_poly.entity_id
_entity_poly.type
_entity_poly.pdbx_seq_one_letter_code
_entity_poly.pdbx_strand_id
1 'polypeptide(L)'
;MEETSPNQGAPAETAPSEEKKRPWGKIAAIVIVLIVIIAAIAAWRLLPTANRAPEITQATASTEVAEVGQSISFTAQATDADGDPLTYTWDFGDGQTGTGTAASHSYGLSGRFIALLTVADGKGGVDTNDVSLLFLTVNLPASGVAQPADPTPAQCANTCTFAPAVAVLSADRTTTQTGSAVRFNANATWGYVWSWTNTSNYSEGGSFALTIAGDASSFVTSFAYAWADGTANTTGTSRTVGQTSHTFSSTGNFFVKLTAALNTASGPISVSTGYTVRVIAAPPPQQIKNPSIFTRVTFGEPSYVDPAVDYETSGGEVLQNVYETLVWYQEGSESVTTLVPRLALEVPTIANGLLSPDGLNYTFNLRPNVRFHNNAVMTAADVEFSVERALAIHDPDGPSWMIEQILTNYVSVYAVPATSCDNTTTPTVEFCTVQDWVNGEFPSSAAVPAHFRAVLPAEALWPVTTMTTSLGWDITNTSVEQVDNDTVVFHLTHPYPAFLQIAAYTVMSIVSKAAVMANGGVQWGAHNAWMDRNTAGTGPFKLKAWVPNQIISLERWDQYWRTPAAMKQVNILKINDIATRELMLLAGDADTATINRDHQFDVMNTDGTPRYATLAIVKDKPTFDVLFFGYNQNIRAAGTPDPLQVPTNFFADIHIRKAFSYSFDYNQFIQNVIFGGGEQLRGPIPRGMAGFNSSLPLFSHNAALAQTELQAAMNPTVPGQSYWQTGFSITLYYNAGNTVREQGCLLLKQGLEALAAPGTISVSVRALDWPVYLATLRAKGLPIFFLGWAPDYADPDDYAFPFLHSRGTFPIRVGYSNATVDAWVSAAASELNPVVREQMYKDLQGPVVTQHVPYLWIYQATNFHVQRSWVQGYYFNPMLSEGYYYSYAKA
;
A
#
# COMPACT_ATOMS: atom_id res chain seq x y z
N MET A 1 22.53 -60.85 -26.14
CA MET A 1 23.71 -61.71 -26.03
C MET A 1 23.96 -61.76 -24.56
N GLU A 2 23.38 -62.71 -23.87
CA GLU A 2 23.91 -64.06 -23.53
C GLU A 2 25.00 -63.90 -22.52
N GLU A 3 24.69 -64.33 -21.31
CA GLU A 3 24.92 -65.70 -20.71
C GLU A 3 26.26 -65.61 -19.93
N THR A 4 26.46 -66.20 -18.79
CA THR A 4 25.98 -67.40 -18.10
C THR A 4 26.54 -67.46 -16.71
N SER A 5 25.87 -68.12 -15.77
CA SER A 5 26.39 -68.80 -14.61
C SER A 5 27.22 -70.04 -15.01
N PRO A 6 28.05 -70.74 -14.20
CA PRO A 6 27.57 -71.53 -13.04
C PRO A 6 28.68 -71.96 -11.94
N ASN A 7 28.21 -72.28 -10.75
CA ASN A 7 28.19 -73.62 -10.15
C ASN A 7 29.28 -74.18 -9.20
N GLN A 8 28.81 -74.81 -8.13
CA GLN A 8 29.27 -75.98 -7.36
C GLN A 8 30.32 -75.78 -6.22
N GLY A 9 30.08 -76.29 -5.06
CA GLY A 9 29.79 -77.58 -4.60
C GLY A 9 29.70 -77.75 -3.08
N ALA A 10 28.89 -78.70 -2.67
CA ALA A 10 28.79 -79.29 -1.32
C ALA A 10 29.91 -80.34 -1.01
N PRO A 11 30.00 -80.91 0.17
CA PRO A 11 28.98 -81.74 0.77
C PRO A 11 28.86 -81.76 2.32
N ALA A 12 27.80 -82.37 2.74
CA ALA A 12 27.14 -82.83 3.94
C ALA A 12 28.06 -83.38 5.13
N GLU A 13 27.48 -83.20 6.34
CA GLU A 13 27.56 -84.25 7.37
C GLU A 13 26.26 -84.20 8.22
N THR A 14 25.87 -85.37 8.74
CA THR A 14 24.63 -85.91 9.14
C THR A 14 24.28 -85.72 10.62
N ALA A 15 23.04 -85.52 10.86
CA ALA A 15 22.01 -85.74 11.90
C ALA A 15 22.45 -86.22 13.33
N PRO A 16 21.59 -85.96 14.39
CA PRO A 16 20.34 -86.75 14.53
C PRO A 16 19.12 -85.97 15.01
N SER A 17 17.99 -86.59 14.78
CA SER A 17 16.60 -86.25 15.03
C SER A 17 16.25 -85.95 16.48
N GLU A 18 15.52 -84.86 16.75
CA GLU A 18 14.67 -84.72 17.92
C GLU A 18 13.21 -84.37 17.47
N GLU A 19 12.24 -85.01 18.16
CA GLU A 19 10.82 -85.01 17.90
C GLU A 19 10.21 -83.61 17.97
N LYS A 20 9.47 -83.24 16.97
CA LYS A 20 8.62 -82.05 16.93
C LYS A 20 7.40 -82.23 17.79
N LYS A 21 7.34 -81.66 19.00
CA LYS A 21 6.09 -81.32 19.72
C LYS A 21 5.43 -80.11 19.00
N ARG A 22 4.30 -80.32 18.43
CA ARG A 22 3.45 -79.27 17.80
C ARG A 22 3.00 -78.24 18.87
N PRO A 23 3.25 -76.91 18.65
CA PRO A 23 2.88 -75.89 19.63
C PRO A 23 1.42 -75.44 19.42
N TRP A 24 0.43 -76.21 19.78
CA TRP A 24 -1.00 -75.78 19.79
C TRP A 24 -1.21 -74.58 20.74
N GLY A 25 -0.44 -74.40 21.78
CA GLY A 25 -0.51 -73.29 22.70
C GLY A 25 -0.21 -71.90 22.10
N LYS A 26 0.72 -71.83 21.11
CA LYS A 26 1.09 -70.59 20.46
C LYS A 26 0.02 -70.12 19.44
N ILE A 27 -0.63 -71.02 18.76
CA ILE A 27 -1.74 -70.77 17.85
C ILE A 27 -2.97 -70.26 18.63
N ALA A 28 -3.30 -70.88 19.76
CA ALA A 28 -4.39 -70.45 20.63
C ALA A 28 -4.10 -69.07 21.22
N ALA A 29 -2.90 -68.76 21.62
CA ALA A 29 -2.50 -67.43 22.10
C ALA A 29 -2.61 -66.33 21.00
N ILE A 30 -2.23 -66.62 19.75
CA ILE A 30 -2.35 -65.69 18.61
C ILE A 30 -3.84 -65.47 18.25
N VAL A 31 -4.66 -66.52 18.30
CA VAL A 31 -6.09 -66.39 18.01
C VAL A 31 -6.81 -65.61 19.12
N ILE A 32 -6.46 -65.81 20.40
CA ILE A 32 -6.99 -64.99 21.51
C ILE A 32 -6.57 -63.50 21.37
N VAL A 33 -5.30 -63.23 21.03
CA VAL A 33 -4.85 -61.86 20.80
C VAL A 33 -5.53 -61.20 19.59
N LEU A 34 -5.77 -61.95 18.50
CA LEU A 34 -6.55 -61.48 17.37
C LEU A 34 -8.01 -61.22 17.71
N ILE A 35 -8.64 -62.07 18.51
CA ILE A 35 -10.03 -61.89 19.01
C ILE A 35 -10.10 -60.66 19.92
N VAL A 36 -9.08 -60.44 20.80
CA VAL A 36 -9.04 -59.28 21.68
C VAL A 36 -8.80 -57.99 20.86
N ILE A 37 -7.96 -58.04 19.83
CA ILE A 37 -7.74 -56.91 18.92
C ILE A 37 -9.01 -56.61 18.11
N ILE A 38 -9.68 -57.62 17.57
CA ILE A 38 -10.96 -57.44 16.85
C ILE A 38 -12.03 -56.91 17.79
N ALA A 39 -12.11 -57.43 19.03
CA ALA A 39 -13.07 -56.95 20.04
C ALA A 39 -12.71 -55.49 20.47
N ALA A 40 -11.44 -55.17 20.61
CA ALA A 40 -10.99 -53.78 20.89
C ALA A 40 -11.29 -52.82 19.72
N ILE A 41 -11.08 -53.27 18.47
CA ILE A 41 -11.44 -52.47 17.27
C ILE A 41 -12.96 -52.34 17.15
N ALA A 42 -13.73 -53.40 17.47
CA ALA A 42 -15.19 -53.34 17.50
C ALA A 42 -15.70 -52.45 18.64
N ALA A 43 -15.11 -52.53 19.82
CA ALA A 43 -15.41 -51.63 20.94
C ALA A 43 -15.02 -50.18 20.67
N TRP A 44 -13.91 -49.97 19.97
CA TRP A 44 -13.50 -48.62 19.56
C TRP A 44 -14.41 -47.99 18.50
N ARG A 45 -14.99 -48.83 17.61
CA ARG A 45 -16.06 -48.41 16.67
C ARG A 45 -17.42 -48.18 17.32
N LEU A 46 -17.63 -48.65 18.55
CA LEU A 46 -18.85 -48.47 19.35
C LEU A 46 -18.73 -47.30 20.36
N LEU A 47 -17.56 -46.67 20.50
CA LEU A 47 -17.48 -45.42 21.24
C LEU A 47 -18.17 -44.34 20.40
N PRO A 48 -19.12 -43.59 20.99
CA PRO A 48 -19.70 -42.46 20.28
C PRO A 48 -18.54 -41.49 19.90
N THR A 49 -18.32 -41.33 18.63
CA THR A 49 -17.42 -40.25 18.16
C THR A 49 -18.00 -38.95 18.69
N ALA A 50 -17.17 -38.12 19.33
CA ALA A 50 -17.60 -36.81 19.74
C ALA A 50 -18.10 -36.05 18.48
N ASN A 51 -19.29 -35.48 18.58
CA ASN A 51 -19.87 -34.69 17.50
C ASN A 51 -18.87 -33.60 17.07
N ARG A 52 -18.61 -33.49 15.78
CA ARG A 52 -17.79 -32.45 15.20
C ARG A 52 -18.69 -31.36 14.65
N ALA A 53 -18.32 -30.11 14.87
CA ALA A 53 -19.05 -28.98 14.30
C ALA A 53 -18.97 -29.01 12.76
N PRO A 54 -20.00 -28.52 12.06
CA PRO A 54 -19.97 -28.32 10.63
C PRO A 54 -18.86 -27.32 10.25
N GLU A 55 -18.44 -27.37 9.00
CA GLU A 55 -17.44 -26.44 8.42
C GLU A 55 -18.07 -25.69 7.24
N ILE A 56 -18.16 -24.37 7.32
CA ILE A 56 -18.60 -23.51 6.21
C ILE A 56 -17.48 -23.45 5.20
N THR A 57 -17.71 -23.99 4.00
CA THR A 57 -16.73 -23.98 2.90
C THR A 57 -16.88 -22.77 1.98
N GLN A 58 -18.07 -22.19 1.94
CA GLN A 58 -18.34 -20.99 1.14
C GLN A 58 -19.55 -20.23 1.68
N ALA A 59 -19.43 -18.91 1.75
CA ALA A 59 -20.52 -17.96 1.94
C ALA A 59 -20.29 -16.76 0.99
N THR A 60 -21.26 -16.42 0.15
CA THR A 60 -21.14 -15.35 -0.83
C THR A 60 -22.42 -14.55 -0.99
N ALA A 61 -22.27 -13.28 -1.37
CA ALA A 61 -23.36 -12.42 -1.83
C ALA A 61 -23.19 -12.13 -3.35
N SER A 62 -24.30 -11.96 -4.06
CA SER A 62 -24.28 -11.67 -5.49
C SER A 62 -23.66 -10.32 -5.83
N THR A 63 -23.54 -9.41 -4.86
CA THR A 63 -22.87 -8.11 -4.95
C THR A 63 -22.50 -7.63 -3.54
N GLU A 64 -21.42 -6.88 -3.43
CA GLU A 64 -21.03 -6.17 -2.21
C GLU A 64 -21.57 -4.75 -2.17
N VAL A 65 -22.06 -4.23 -3.31
CA VAL A 65 -22.63 -2.90 -3.43
C VAL A 65 -24.00 -3.02 -4.09
N ALA A 66 -25.03 -2.46 -3.45
CA ALA A 66 -26.41 -2.49 -3.92
C ALA A 66 -27.08 -1.13 -3.69
N GLU A 67 -28.26 -0.93 -4.30
CA GLU A 67 -29.14 0.19 -4.01
C GLU A 67 -30.24 -0.22 -3.01
N VAL A 68 -30.79 0.77 -2.29
CA VAL A 68 -31.94 0.56 -1.40
C VAL A 68 -33.09 -0.11 -2.18
N GLY A 69 -33.60 -1.21 -1.66
CA GLY A 69 -34.66 -2.02 -2.26
C GLY A 69 -34.18 -3.02 -3.32
N GLN A 70 -32.92 -2.98 -3.72
CA GLN A 70 -32.33 -3.98 -4.64
C GLN A 70 -32.21 -5.32 -3.92
N SER A 71 -32.64 -6.39 -4.57
CA SER A 71 -32.52 -7.74 -4.03
C SER A 71 -31.09 -8.27 -4.22
N ILE A 72 -30.50 -8.74 -3.13
CA ILE A 72 -29.19 -9.40 -3.08
C ILE A 72 -29.41 -10.88 -2.80
N SER A 73 -28.80 -11.75 -3.57
CA SER A 73 -28.84 -13.19 -3.35
C SER A 73 -27.62 -13.64 -2.55
N PHE A 74 -27.82 -14.42 -1.53
CA PHE A 74 -26.80 -15.02 -0.67
C PHE A 74 -26.76 -16.52 -0.91
N THR A 75 -25.57 -17.11 -1.01
CA THR A 75 -25.40 -18.56 -1.16
C THR A 75 -24.37 -19.10 -0.19
N ALA A 76 -24.62 -20.31 0.30
CA ALA A 76 -23.77 -20.99 1.28
C ALA A 76 -23.52 -22.43 0.90
N GLN A 77 -22.31 -22.91 1.22
CA GLN A 77 -21.94 -24.31 1.24
C GLN A 77 -21.26 -24.65 2.56
N ALA A 78 -21.60 -25.78 3.14
CA ALA A 78 -20.95 -26.29 4.34
C ALA A 78 -20.91 -27.82 4.27
N THR A 79 -19.98 -28.42 5.00
CA THR A 79 -19.82 -29.87 5.14
C THR A 79 -19.83 -30.23 6.60
N ASP A 80 -20.36 -31.43 6.88
CA ASP A 80 -20.29 -32.01 8.21
C ASP A 80 -19.49 -33.31 8.15
N ALA A 81 -18.49 -33.43 9.02
CA ALA A 81 -17.58 -34.58 9.01
C ALA A 81 -18.22 -35.87 9.57
N ASP A 82 -19.35 -35.75 10.23
CA ASP A 82 -20.14 -36.88 10.76
C ASP A 82 -21.35 -37.21 9.88
N GLY A 83 -21.61 -36.38 8.86
CA GLY A 83 -22.70 -36.55 7.89
C GLY A 83 -24.07 -36.12 8.42
N ASP A 84 -24.08 -35.23 9.40
CA ASP A 84 -25.31 -34.75 10.03
C ASP A 84 -26.08 -33.76 9.13
N PRO A 85 -27.39 -33.69 9.23
CA PRO A 85 -28.19 -32.71 8.48
C PRO A 85 -27.90 -31.30 8.97
N LEU A 86 -27.58 -30.40 8.03
CA LEU A 86 -27.21 -29.03 8.33
C LEU A 86 -28.40 -28.07 8.20
N THR A 87 -28.48 -27.12 9.11
CA THR A 87 -29.42 -26.00 9.09
C THR A 87 -28.64 -24.70 8.89
N TYR A 88 -29.12 -23.84 7.99
CA TYR A 88 -28.46 -22.58 7.59
C TYR A 88 -29.32 -21.41 8.04
N THR A 89 -28.76 -20.47 8.76
CA THR A 89 -29.41 -19.22 9.19
C THR A 89 -28.56 -18.01 8.80
N TRP A 90 -29.15 -17.07 8.08
CA TRP A 90 -28.56 -15.81 7.71
C TRP A 90 -29.07 -14.70 8.63
N ASP A 91 -28.19 -13.90 9.17
CA ASP A 91 -28.46 -12.58 9.76
C ASP A 91 -27.92 -11.54 8.78
N PHE A 92 -28.81 -10.74 8.17
CA PHE A 92 -28.41 -9.77 7.15
C PHE A 92 -27.84 -8.47 7.73
N GLY A 93 -27.76 -8.35 9.05
CA GLY A 93 -27.16 -7.21 9.74
C GLY A 93 -28.04 -5.97 9.82
N ASP A 94 -29.28 -6.03 9.36
CA ASP A 94 -30.30 -4.99 9.51
C ASP A 94 -31.43 -5.38 10.47
N GLY A 95 -31.23 -6.46 11.24
CA GLY A 95 -32.19 -7.05 12.16
C GLY A 95 -33.15 -8.03 11.50
N GLN A 96 -32.97 -8.36 10.22
CA GLN A 96 -33.74 -9.38 9.52
C GLN A 96 -32.89 -10.64 9.30
N THR A 97 -33.57 -11.78 9.21
CA THR A 97 -32.92 -13.09 9.06
C THR A 97 -33.51 -13.87 7.90
N GLY A 98 -32.72 -14.81 7.37
CA GLY A 98 -33.14 -15.74 6.33
C GLY A 98 -32.64 -17.14 6.65
N THR A 99 -33.13 -18.15 5.94
CA THR A 99 -32.74 -19.57 6.15
C THR A 99 -32.48 -20.28 4.82
N GLY A 100 -31.66 -21.35 4.87
CA GLY A 100 -31.34 -22.19 3.71
C GLY A 100 -30.02 -21.91 3.09
N THR A 101 -29.57 -22.79 2.17
CA THR A 101 -28.32 -22.66 1.40
C THR A 101 -28.36 -21.55 0.38
N ALA A 102 -29.53 -21.02 0.06
CA ALA A 102 -29.76 -19.85 -0.74
C ALA A 102 -30.84 -18.98 -0.08
N ALA A 103 -30.55 -17.72 0.11
CA ALA A 103 -31.46 -16.71 0.63
C ALA A 103 -31.42 -15.45 -0.24
N SER A 104 -32.44 -14.62 -0.18
CA SER A 104 -32.44 -13.30 -0.82
C SER A 104 -32.92 -12.25 0.17
N HIS A 105 -32.30 -11.08 0.13
CA HIS A 105 -32.66 -9.97 1.00
C HIS A 105 -32.58 -8.64 0.26
N SER A 106 -33.39 -7.65 0.68
CA SER A 106 -33.37 -6.28 0.16
C SER A 106 -33.33 -5.34 1.34
N TYR A 107 -32.31 -4.50 1.40
CA TYR A 107 -32.15 -3.51 2.47
C TYR A 107 -33.09 -2.33 2.27
N GLY A 108 -33.84 -1.98 3.29
CA GLY A 108 -34.77 -0.83 3.28
C GLY A 108 -34.13 0.50 3.62
N LEU A 109 -32.85 0.51 4.00
CA LEU A 109 -32.08 1.70 4.36
C LEU A 109 -30.74 1.68 3.65
N SER A 110 -30.21 2.87 3.31
CA SER A 110 -28.81 3.00 2.92
C SER A 110 -27.89 2.82 4.15
N GLY A 111 -26.67 2.33 3.94
CA GLY A 111 -25.71 2.13 5.02
C GLY A 111 -24.73 1.01 4.75
N ARG A 112 -23.98 0.62 5.79
CA ARG A 112 -23.09 -0.52 5.75
C ARG A 112 -23.65 -1.64 6.61
N PHE A 113 -23.69 -2.83 6.04
CA PHE A 113 -24.25 -4.01 6.68
C PHE A 113 -23.26 -5.15 6.66
N ILE A 114 -23.33 -6.04 7.67
CA ILE A 114 -22.55 -7.27 7.75
C ILE A 114 -23.54 -8.43 7.74
N ALA A 115 -23.50 -9.26 6.71
CA ALA A 115 -24.28 -10.48 6.67
C ALA A 115 -23.47 -11.64 7.28
N LEU A 116 -24.08 -12.31 8.25
CA LEU A 116 -23.53 -13.45 8.97
C LEU A 116 -24.30 -14.73 8.65
N LEU A 117 -23.59 -15.78 8.26
CA LEU A 117 -24.13 -17.12 8.12
C LEU A 117 -23.80 -17.94 9.38
N THR A 118 -24.80 -18.64 9.90
CA THR A 118 -24.63 -19.64 10.94
C THR A 118 -25.14 -21.00 10.42
N VAL A 119 -24.31 -22.03 10.54
CA VAL A 119 -24.65 -23.41 10.17
C VAL A 119 -24.60 -24.29 11.41
N ALA A 120 -25.67 -25.05 11.65
CA ALA A 120 -25.78 -25.93 12.80
C ALA A 120 -26.14 -27.36 12.36
N ASP A 121 -25.59 -28.36 13.04
CA ASP A 121 -25.81 -29.81 12.79
C ASP A 121 -26.98 -30.41 13.58
N GLY A 122 -27.61 -29.59 14.43
CA GLY A 122 -28.70 -30.06 15.30
C GLY A 122 -28.29 -30.98 16.48
N LYS A 123 -26.98 -31.22 16.64
CA LYS A 123 -26.39 -32.02 17.73
C LYS A 123 -25.49 -31.22 18.64
N GLY A 124 -25.46 -29.89 18.46
CA GLY A 124 -24.71 -28.94 19.29
C GLY A 124 -23.45 -28.40 18.61
N GLY A 125 -23.09 -28.89 17.42
CA GLY A 125 -22.06 -28.29 16.57
C GLY A 125 -22.63 -27.10 15.81
N VAL A 126 -21.87 -26.02 15.77
CA VAL A 126 -22.22 -24.78 15.05
C VAL A 126 -20.94 -24.17 14.45
N ASP A 127 -21.05 -23.69 13.22
CA ASP A 127 -20.04 -22.87 12.58
C ASP A 127 -20.64 -21.54 12.06
N THR A 128 -19.83 -20.50 12.00
CA THR A 128 -20.23 -19.19 11.48
C THR A 128 -19.17 -18.66 10.50
N ASN A 129 -19.59 -17.88 9.49
CA ASN A 129 -18.67 -17.26 8.54
C ASN A 129 -17.92 -16.05 9.12
N ASP A 130 -17.62 -16.03 10.41
CA ASP A 130 -16.92 -14.96 11.09
C ASP A 130 -15.44 -14.77 10.64
N VAL A 131 -14.88 -15.76 9.93
CA VAL A 131 -13.58 -15.67 9.26
C VAL A 131 -13.71 -15.06 7.84
N SER A 132 -14.90 -15.12 7.22
CA SER A 132 -15.21 -14.62 5.88
C SER A 132 -16.47 -13.76 5.90
N LEU A 133 -16.43 -12.65 6.63
CA LEU A 133 -17.56 -11.74 6.77
C LEU A 133 -17.97 -11.15 5.41
N LEU A 134 -19.27 -11.13 5.12
CA LEU A 134 -19.82 -10.47 3.95
C LEU A 134 -20.16 -9.03 4.28
N PHE A 135 -19.34 -8.10 3.82
CA PHE A 135 -19.54 -6.67 3.96
C PHE A 135 -20.36 -6.14 2.78
N LEU A 136 -21.46 -5.46 3.09
CA LEU A 136 -22.40 -4.94 2.10
C LEU A 136 -22.54 -3.43 2.26
N THR A 137 -22.37 -2.69 1.16
CA THR A 137 -22.62 -1.26 1.09
C THR A 137 -23.92 -1.03 0.31
N VAL A 138 -24.91 -0.45 0.96
CA VAL A 138 -26.21 -0.13 0.33
C VAL A 138 -26.31 1.36 0.13
N ASN A 139 -26.36 1.78 -1.13
CA ASN A 139 -26.45 3.18 -1.54
C ASN A 139 -27.90 3.59 -1.79
N LEU A 140 -28.19 4.87 -1.70
CA LEU A 140 -29.44 5.41 -2.23
C LEU A 140 -29.43 5.25 -3.76
N PRO A 141 -30.59 4.94 -4.39
CA PRO A 141 -30.66 4.84 -5.85
C PRO A 141 -30.21 6.14 -6.52
N ALA A 142 -29.40 6.05 -7.55
CA ALA A 142 -28.92 7.21 -8.32
C ALA A 142 -30.07 8.04 -8.96
N SER A 143 -31.24 7.42 -9.18
CA SER A 143 -32.44 8.04 -9.73
C SER A 143 -33.55 8.30 -8.72
N GLY A 144 -33.32 8.07 -7.44
CA GLY A 144 -34.38 7.84 -6.47
C GLY A 144 -34.43 8.73 -5.24
N VAL A 145 -33.79 9.88 -5.24
CA VAL A 145 -34.37 10.96 -4.41
C VAL A 145 -35.64 11.39 -5.13
N ALA A 146 -36.78 10.92 -4.64
CA ALA A 146 -38.06 11.43 -5.17
C ALA A 146 -37.98 12.97 -5.12
N GLN A 147 -37.87 13.60 -6.28
CA GLN A 147 -38.00 15.04 -6.33
C GLN A 147 -39.40 15.34 -5.72
N PRO A 148 -39.46 16.20 -4.70
CA PRO A 148 -40.72 16.67 -4.24
C PRO A 148 -41.46 17.19 -5.47
N ALA A 149 -42.72 16.81 -5.65
CA ALA A 149 -43.53 17.34 -6.74
C ALA A 149 -43.38 18.86 -6.73
N ASP A 150 -43.11 19.45 -7.90
CA ASP A 150 -42.95 20.90 -8.04
C ASP A 150 -44.05 21.63 -7.27
N PRO A 151 -43.69 22.53 -6.34
CA PRO A 151 -44.69 23.24 -5.59
C PRO A 151 -45.56 24.06 -6.57
N THR A 152 -46.87 23.90 -6.48
CA THR A 152 -47.74 24.72 -7.28
C THR A 152 -47.59 26.21 -6.89
N PRO A 153 -47.72 27.15 -7.81
CA PRO A 153 -47.60 28.60 -7.53
C PRO A 153 -48.41 29.09 -6.33
N ALA A 154 -49.48 28.38 -5.98
CA ALA A 154 -50.32 28.67 -4.82
C ALA A 154 -49.68 28.26 -3.47
N GLN A 155 -48.69 27.37 -3.47
CA GLN A 155 -48.02 26.90 -2.27
C GLN A 155 -46.77 27.73 -1.87
N CYS A 156 -46.28 28.59 -2.81
CA CYS A 156 -45.09 29.43 -2.59
C CYS A 156 -45.45 30.90 -2.91
N ALA A 157 -45.74 31.67 -1.88
CA ALA A 157 -46.11 33.10 -2.11
C ALA A 157 -44.87 33.98 -2.43
N ASN A 158 -43.67 33.72 -1.86
CA ASN A 158 -42.45 34.51 -2.08
C ASN A 158 -41.15 33.69 -2.19
N THR A 159 -40.93 32.70 -1.34
CA THR A 159 -39.72 31.83 -1.35
C THR A 159 -40.10 30.47 -0.83
N CYS A 160 -39.79 29.41 -1.58
CA CYS A 160 -39.90 28.03 -1.13
C CYS A 160 -38.53 27.37 -1.05
N THR A 161 -38.31 26.64 0.02
CA THR A 161 -37.07 25.88 0.26
C THR A 161 -37.47 24.42 0.44
N PHE A 162 -36.94 23.54 -0.39
CA PHE A 162 -37.17 22.11 -0.36
C PHE A 162 -35.81 21.41 -0.14
N ALA A 163 -35.78 20.38 0.69
CA ALA A 163 -34.59 19.65 0.97
C ALA A 163 -34.85 18.14 0.87
N PRO A 164 -34.37 17.43 -0.16
CA PRO A 164 -34.10 16.02 0.02
C PRO A 164 -32.93 15.89 0.99
N ALA A 165 -33.19 15.29 2.15
CA ALA A 165 -32.16 15.08 3.17
C ALA A 165 -31.63 13.64 3.14
N VAL A 166 -30.35 13.48 3.30
CA VAL A 166 -29.67 12.18 3.38
C VAL A 166 -29.08 12.03 4.77
N ALA A 167 -29.47 10.97 5.48
CA ALA A 167 -28.81 10.59 6.73
C ALA A 167 -27.55 9.81 6.39
N VAL A 168 -26.42 10.23 6.96
CA VAL A 168 -25.14 9.54 6.85
C VAL A 168 -24.70 9.12 8.24
N LEU A 169 -24.44 7.84 8.42
CA LEU A 169 -23.91 7.25 9.64
C LEU A 169 -22.58 6.58 9.35
N SER A 170 -21.54 6.95 10.09
CA SER A 170 -20.28 6.22 10.14
C SER A 170 -19.98 5.80 11.57
N ALA A 171 -19.24 4.72 11.71
CA ALA A 171 -18.66 4.31 12.98
C ALA A 171 -17.14 4.23 12.84
N ASP A 172 -16.43 4.41 13.96
CA ASP A 172 -14.99 4.28 13.99
C ASP A 172 -14.51 2.82 13.76
N ARG A 173 -15.45 1.87 13.78
CA ARG A 173 -15.19 0.44 13.52
C ARG A 173 -16.45 -0.34 13.15
N THR A 174 -16.28 -1.38 12.37
CA THR A 174 -17.32 -2.34 12.01
C THR A 174 -17.33 -3.59 12.92
N THR A 175 -16.18 -3.90 13.52
CA THR A 175 -16.01 -5.02 14.44
C THR A 175 -15.41 -4.50 15.75
N THR A 176 -15.91 -5.01 16.89
CA THR A 176 -15.45 -4.64 18.23
C THR A 176 -15.57 -5.82 19.19
N GLN A 177 -14.89 -5.72 20.34
CA GLN A 177 -15.01 -6.72 21.41
C GLN A 177 -16.08 -6.31 22.42
N THR A 178 -16.61 -7.30 23.14
CA THR A 178 -17.53 -7.07 24.25
C THR A 178 -16.92 -6.12 25.27
N GLY A 179 -17.68 -5.13 25.67
CA GLY A 179 -17.22 -4.10 26.65
C GLY A 179 -16.42 -2.94 26.04
N SER A 180 -16.11 -2.99 24.75
CA SER A 180 -15.43 -1.92 24.05
C SER A 180 -16.42 -0.90 23.48
N ALA A 181 -16.10 0.41 23.59
CA ALA A 181 -16.96 1.45 23.05
C ALA A 181 -16.77 1.60 21.53
N VAL A 182 -17.87 1.76 20.79
CA VAL A 182 -17.88 2.14 19.37
C VAL A 182 -18.33 3.58 19.25
N ARG A 183 -17.62 4.39 18.48
CA ARG A 183 -17.99 5.77 18.21
C ARG A 183 -18.79 5.87 16.93
N PHE A 184 -19.85 6.63 16.96
CA PHE A 184 -20.70 6.88 15.83
C PHE A 184 -20.68 8.37 15.48
N ASN A 185 -20.66 8.68 14.20
CA ASN A 185 -20.64 10.03 13.67
C ASN A 185 -21.75 10.22 12.63
N ALA A 186 -22.65 11.12 12.92
CA ALA A 186 -23.74 11.53 12.03
C ALA A 186 -23.54 12.94 11.46
N ASN A 187 -22.40 13.59 11.71
CA ASN A 187 -22.14 14.98 11.33
C ASN A 187 -22.09 15.19 9.80
N ALA A 188 -21.93 14.09 9.04
CA ALA A 188 -22.00 14.12 7.57
C ALA A 188 -23.45 14.06 7.03
N THR A 189 -24.47 14.05 7.90
CA THR A 189 -25.87 14.14 7.49
C THR A 189 -26.13 15.49 6.84
N TRP A 190 -26.60 15.49 5.60
CA TRP A 190 -26.79 16.69 4.80
C TRP A 190 -28.08 16.65 3.97
N GLY A 191 -28.51 17.81 3.49
CA GLY A 191 -29.67 17.93 2.62
C GLY A 191 -29.45 19.01 1.56
N TYR A 192 -30.01 18.81 0.40
CA TYR A 192 -30.09 19.87 -0.62
C TYR A 192 -31.29 20.81 -0.33
N VAL A 193 -31.01 22.11 -0.29
CA VAL A 193 -32.03 23.11 -0.13
C VAL A 193 -32.29 23.75 -1.50
N TRP A 194 -33.48 23.51 -2.05
CA TRP A 194 -33.94 24.23 -3.24
C TRP A 194 -34.57 25.55 -2.79
N SER A 195 -34.05 26.67 -3.22
CA SER A 195 -34.69 27.97 -3.00
C SER A 195 -35.22 28.51 -4.33
N TRP A 196 -36.47 28.83 -4.35
CA TRP A 196 -37.09 29.56 -5.46
C TRP A 196 -37.51 30.95 -4.99
N THR A 197 -37.05 31.98 -5.69
CA THR A 197 -37.42 33.38 -5.39
C THR A 197 -38.24 33.93 -6.55
N ASN A 198 -39.43 34.29 -6.28
CA ASN A 198 -40.26 34.97 -7.26
C ASN A 198 -39.84 36.46 -7.36
N THR A 199 -39.19 36.82 -8.47
CA THR A 199 -38.76 38.19 -8.74
C THR A 199 -39.68 38.92 -9.68
N SER A 200 -41.00 38.85 -9.48
CA SER A 200 -42.05 39.60 -10.20
C SER A 200 -42.83 38.81 -11.25
N ASN A 201 -44.16 38.94 -11.15
CA ASN A 201 -45.21 38.62 -12.11
C ASN A 201 -44.97 37.43 -13.04
N TYR A 202 -45.44 36.31 -12.62
CA TYR A 202 -45.31 35.03 -13.32
C TYR A 202 -45.99 35.09 -14.70
N SER A 203 -45.20 34.96 -15.74
CA SER A 203 -45.55 34.36 -17.02
C SER A 203 -44.53 33.31 -17.35
N GLU A 204 -44.96 32.11 -17.75
CA GLU A 204 -44.14 30.90 -18.03
C GLU A 204 -42.69 31.18 -18.40
N GLY A 205 -41.72 30.82 -17.50
CA GLY A 205 -40.30 30.91 -17.77
C GLY A 205 -39.38 31.27 -16.59
N GLY A 206 -39.78 31.02 -15.35
CA GLY A 206 -38.93 31.27 -14.18
C GLY A 206 -37.73 30.31 -14.11
N SER A 207 -36.53 30.82 -13.87
CA SER A 207 -35.33 30.06 -13.65
C SER A 207 -35.26 29.55 -12.20
N PHE A 208 -34.98 28.26 -12.03
CA PHE A 208 -34.67 27.66 -10.74
C PHE A 208 -33.20 27.89 -10.43
N ALA A 209 -32.89 28.43 -9.26
CA ALA A 209 -31.51 28.41 -8.74
C ALA A 209 -31.40 27.33 -7.67
N LEU A 210 -30.55 26.33 -7.91
CA LEU A 210 -30.11 25.39 -6.88
C LEU A 210 -29.07 26.12 -6.04
N THR A 211 -29.42 26.46 -4.81
CA THR A 211 -28.40 26.90 -3.83
C THR A 211 -28.10 25.75 -2.90
N ILE A 212 -26.87 25.22 -2.98
CA ILE A 212 -26.35 24.34 -1.96
C ILE A 212 -26.08 25.23 -0.74
N ALA A 213 -27.01 25.27 0.21
CA ALA A 213 -26.70 25.81 1.52
C ALA A 213 -25.73 24.85 2.20
N GLY A 214 -24.57 25.36 2.61
CA GLY A 214 -23.53 24.57 3.28
C GLY A 214 -24.08 23.72 4.41
N ASP A 215 -23.34 22.68 4.75
CA ASP A 215 -23.51 21.69 5.81
C ASP A 215 -24.93 21.67 6.44
N ALA A 216 -25.78 20.75 6.03
CA ALA A 216 -27.19 20.63 6.48
C ALA A 216 -27.34 20.47 8.00
N SER A 217 -26.24 20.37 8.74
CA SER A 217 -26.19 20.39 10.20
C SER A 217 -26.88 21.63 10.82
N SER A 218 -27.02 22.73 10.06
CA SER A 218 -27.78 23.91 10.50
C SER A 218 -29.31 23.73 10.49
N PHE A 219 -29.82 22.71 9.78
CA PHE A 219 -31.25 22.39 9.68
C PHE A 219 -31.64 21.14 10.49
N VAL A 220 -30.66 20.37 10.97
CA VAL A 220 -30.94 19.19 11.78
C VAL A 220 -31.37 19.65 13.17
N THR A 221 -32.56 19.27 13.58
CA THR A 221 -33.13 19.62 14.89
C THR A 221 -32.83 18.60 15.97
N SER A 222 -32.67 17.33 15.59
CA SER A 222 -32.26 16.27 16.52
C SER A 222 -31.69 15.06 15.81
N PHE A 223 -30.86 14.30 16.57
CA PHE A 223 -30.40 12.96 16.23
C PHE A 223 -30.95 11.95 17.24
N ALA A 224 -31.29 10.75 16.77
CA ALA A 224 -31.63 9.62 17.59
C ALA A 224 -30.87 8.37 17.12
N TYR A 225 -30.10 7.77 18.01
CA TYR A 225 -29.45 6.48 17.78
C TYR A 225 -30.24 5.39 18.49
N ALA A 226 -30.63 4.36 17.77
CA ALA A 226 -31.24 3.17 18.34
C ALA A 226 -30.22 2.02 18.31
N TRP A 227 -29.89 1.53 19.48
CA TRP A 227 -28.94 0.43 19.72
C TRP A 227 -29.70 -0.89 19.79
N ALA A 228 -29.48 -1.82 18.91
CA ALA A 228 -30.22 -3.08 18.88
C ALA A 228 -29.77 -4.09 19.96
N ASP A 229 -29.08 -3.67 21.00
CA ASP A 229 -28.63 -4.48 22.14
C ASP A 229 -29.55 -4.38 23.38
N GLY A 230 -30.69 -3.74 23.25
CA GLY A 230 -31.67 -3.56 24.34
C GLY A 230 -31.37 -2.40 25.30
N THR A 231 -30.32 -1.63 25.08
CA THR A 231 -30.02 -0.44 25.86
C THR A 231 -30.88 0.76 25.45
N ALA A 232 -30.95 1.79 26.29
CA ALA A 232 -31.71 2.99 26.01
C ALA A 232 -31.10 3.77 24.82
N ASN A 233 -31.98 4.23 23.91
CA ASN A 233 -31.60 5.03 22.77
C ASN A 233 -30.94 6.35 23.17
N THR A 234 -29.90 6.76 22.44
CA THR A 234 -29.28 8.07 22.65
C THR A 234 -29.95 9.12 21.75
N THR A 235 -30.41 10.22 22.35
CA THR A 235 -31.05 11.32 21.61
C THR A 235 -30.46 12.66 22.02
N GLY A 236 -30.48 13.61 21.11
CA GLY A 236 -30.04 14.99 21.41
C GLY A 236 -30.23 15.96 20.27
N THR A 237 -30.06 17.24 20.56
CA THR A 237 -30.40 18.36 19.67
C THR A 237 -29.19 19.19 19.22
N SER A 238 -27.96 18.75 19.46
CA SER A 238 -26.75 19.51 19.13
C SER A 238 -25.73 18.70 18.34
N ARG A 239 -24.79 19.40 17.69
CA ARG A 239 -23.63 18.78 17.01
C ARG A 239 -22.84 17.82 17.90
N THR A 240 -22.81 18.04 19.21
CA THR A 240 -22.13 17.15 20.16
C THR A 240 -22.80 15.80 20.28
N VAL A 241 -24.07 15.66 19.93
CA VAL A 241 -24.80 14.38 19.90
C VAL A 241 -24.70 13.71 18.52
N GLY A 242 -24.37 14.47 17.46
CA GLY A 242 -23.99 13.91 16.17
C GLY A 242 -22.74 13.02 16.27
N GLN A 243 -21.96 13.17 17.35
CA GLN A 243 -20.87 12.27 17.71
C GLN A 243 -21.19 11.62 19.06
N THR A 244 -21.37 10.31 19.10
CA THR A 244 -21.66 9.57 20.32
C THR A 244 -20.86 8.28 20.37
N SER A 245 -20.75 7.67 21.54
CA SER A 245 -20.15 6.35 21.71
C SER A 245 -21.12 5.41 22.41
N HIS A 246 -21.05 4.12 22.06
CA HIS A 246 -21.83 3.07 22.68
C HIS A 246 -20.95 1.86 22.98
N THR A 247 -21.24 1.16 24.08
CA THR A 247 -20.52 -0.05 24.51
C THR A 247 -21.47 -1.23 24.51
N PHE A 248 -21.17 -2.21 23.67
CA PHE A 248 -21.95 -3.44 23.58
C PHE A 248 -21.49 -4.44 24.66
N SER A 249 -22.43 -5.02 25.41
CA SER A 249 -22.16 -5.92 26.53
C SER A 249 -22.16 -7.42 26.16
N SER A 250 -22.59 -7.77 24.95
CA SER A 250 -22.66 -9.15 24.46
C SER A 250 -22.09 -9.26 23.03
N THR A 251 -21.71 -10.48 22.63
CA THR A 251 -21.27 -10.79 21.27
C THR A 251 -22.45 -10.86 20.31
N GLY A 252 -22.25 -10.55 19.03
CA GLY A 252 -23.28 -10.62 18.00
C GLY A 252 -23.16 -9.51 16.95
N ASN A 253 -24.09 -9.53 16.00
CA ASN A 253 -24.30 -8.41 15.11
C ASN A 253 -25.33 -7.45 15.73
N PHE A 254 -24.97 -6.19 15.85
CA PHE A 254 -25.85 -5.15 16.37
C PHE A 254 -26.13 -4.11 15.28
N PHE A 255 -27.41 -4.00 14.91
CA PHE A 255 -27.84 -3.02 13.94
C PHE A 255 -28.08 -1.68 14.62
N VAL A 256 -27.29 -0.67 14.25
CA VAL A 256 -27.42 0.69 14.77
C VAL A 256 -28.18 1.53 13.74
N LYS A 257 -29.35 2.06 14.12
CA LYS A 257 -30.14 2.97 13.29
C LYS A 257 -29.95 4.40 13.76
N LEU A 258 -29.49 5.25 12.85
CA LEU A 258 -29.54 6.71 13.00
C LEU A 258 -30.83 7.24 12.40
N THR A 259 -31.52 8.09 13.15
CA THR A 259 -32.61 8.92 12.63
C THR A 259 -32.29 10.39 12.91
N ALA A 260 -32.25 11.21 11.86
CA ALA A 260 -32.09 12.64 11.96
C ALA A 260 -33.41 13.33 11.65
N ALA A 261 -33.85 14.21 12.52
CA ALA A 261 -35.02 15.08 12.26
C ALA A 261 -34.55 16.43 11.77
N LEU A 262 -35.17 16.92 10.70
CA LEU A 262 -34.84 18.19 10.05
C LEU A 262 -36.10 19.05 9.95
N ASN A 263 -35.95 20.34 10.20
CA ASN A 263 -37.00 21.31 9.87
C ASN A 263 -36.83 21.78 8.43
N THR A 264 -37.86 21.56 7.62
CA THR A 264 -37.91 22.08 6.26
C THR A 264 -39.06 23.10 6.13
N ALA A 265 -39.06 23.88 5.06
CA ALA A 265 -40.18 24.83 4.79
C ALA A 265 -41.53 24.11 4.64
N SER A 266 -41.55 22.84 4.27
CA SER A 266 -42.77 22.00 4.15
C SER A 266 -43.13 21.27 5.45
N GLY A 267 -42.41 21.53 6.54
CA GLY A 267 -42.58 20.87 7.85
C GLY A 267 -41.42 19.98 8.23
N PRO A 268 -41.49 19.39 9.43
CA PRO A 268 -40.45 18.51 9.91
C PRO A 268 -40.45 17.17 9.13
N ILE A 269 -39.25 16.74 8.69
CA ILE A 269 -39.04 15.43 8.07
C ILE A 269 -38.02 14.63 8.90
N SER A 270 -38.06 13.31 8.77
CA SER A 270 -37.07 12.42 9.39
C SER A 270 -36.43 11.53 8.34
N VAL A 271 -35.12 11.43 8.38
CA VAL A 271 -34.33 10.57 7.52
C VAL A 271 -33.55 9.57 8.36
N SER A 272 -33.39 8.35 7.88
CA SER A 272 -32.70 7.29 8.62
C SER A 272 -31.69 6.55 7.77
N THR A 273 -30.63 6.08 8.41
CA THR A 273 -29.63 5.17 7.82
C THR A 273 -29.24 4.11 8.84
N GLY A 274 -28.64 3.01 8.39
CA GLY A 274 -28.23 1.91 9.22
C GLY A 274 -26.74 1.60 9.17
N TYR A 275 -26.26 0.99 10.22
CA TYR A 275 -24.90 0.52 10.33
C TYR A 275 -24.84 -0.73 11.21
N THR A 276 -24.17 -1.80 10.75
CA THR A 276 -24.00 -3.00 11.57
C THR A 276 -22.63 -3.00 12.24
N VAL A 277 -22.62 -3.28 13.54
CA VAL A 277 -21.40 -3.50 14.33
C VAL A 277 -21.32 -4.96 14.73
N ARG A 278 -20.23 -5.60 14.39
CA ARG A 278 -19.91 -6.95 14.84
C ARG A 278 -19.18 -6.89 16.17
N VAL A 279 -19.73 -7.54 17.20
CA VAL A 279 -19.11 -7.64 18.53
C VAL A 279 -18.61 -9.05 18.73
N ILE A 280 -17.32 -9.22 18.92
CA ILE A 280 -16.66 -10.50 19.18
C ILE A 280 -16.30 -10.66 20.66
N ALA A 281 -16.06 -11.89 21.12
CA ALA A 281 -15.56 -12.15 22.47
C ALA A 281 -14.18 -11.54 22.67
N ALA A 282 -13.90 -11.05 23.88
CA ALA A 282 -12.55 -10.67 24.23
C ALA A 282 -11.63 -11.90 24.19
N PRO A 283 -10.43 -11.82 23.61
CA PRO A 283 -9.52 -12.95 23.59
C PRO A 283 -9.14 -13.38 25.01
N PRO A 284 -8.93 -14.70 25.23
CA PRO A 284 -8.47 -15.21 26.52
C PRO A 284 -7.11 -14.60 26.90
N PRO A 285 -6.67 -14.70 28.19
CA PRO A 285 -5.35 -14.23 28.61
C PRO A 285 -4.26 -14.78 27.70
N GLN A 286 -3.38 -13.88 27.28
CA GLN A 286 -2.50 -14.11 26.14
C GLN A 286 -1.39 -15.11 26.44
N GLN A 287 -1.32 -16.19 25.67
CA GLN A 287 -0.15 -17.03 25.57
C GLN A 287 0.65 -16.61 24.32
N ILE A 288 1.97 -16.41 24.45
CA ILE A 288 2.84 -16.12 23.30
C ILE A 288 2.75 -17.28 22.32
N LYS A 289 2.14 -17.04 21.16
CA LYS A 289 2.11 -18.02 20.07
C LYS A 289 3.47 -17.99 19.33
N ASN A 290 3.97 -19.16 19.02
CA ASN A 290 5.19 -19.34 18.22
C ASN A 290 6.37 -18.43 18.67
N PRO A 291 6.95 -18.63 19.87
CA PRO A 291 7.91 -17.67 20.47
C PRO A 291 9.20 -17.45 19.65
N SER A 292 9.47 -18.27 18.65
CA SER A 292 10.62 -18.14 17.76
C SER A 292 10.29 -17.70 16.33
N ILE A 293 9.00 -17.50 16.02
CA ILE A 293 8.52 -17.06 14.69
C ILE A 293 7.82 -15.71 14.85
N PHE A 294 8.26 -14.72 14.09
CA PHE A 294 7.59 -13.43 13.99
C PHE A 294 6.64 -13.44 12.80
N THR A 295 5.40 -13.04 12.99
CA THR A 295 4.38 -12.97 11.93
C THR A 295 3.88 -11.52 11.78
N ARG A 296 4.07 -10.97 10.61
CA ARG A 296 3.51 -9.69 10.17
C ARG A 296 2.38 -9.94 9.17
N VAL A 297 1.28 -9.19 9.28
CA VAL A 297 0.22 -9.16 8.27
C VAL A 297 0.11 -7.77 7.65
N THR A 298 0.09 -7.73 6.32
CA THR A 298 0.05 -6.48 5.54
C THR A 298 -0.75 -6.68 4.25
N PHE A 299 -1.09 -5.60 3.56
CA PHE A 299 -1.71 -5.66 2.22
C PHE A 299 -0.67 -5.52 1.09
N GLY A 300 0.56 -5.11 1.41
CA GLY A 300 1.67 -4.97 0.45
C GLY A 300 2.32 -6.31 0.11
N GLU A 301 2.89 -6.39 -1.06
CA GLU A 301 3.72 -7.51 -1.53
C GLU A 301 4.78 -6.96 -2.48
N PRO A 302 6.06 -7.39 -2.38
CA PRO A 302 7.11 -6.95 -3.30
C PRO A 302 6.85 -7.41 -4.74
N SER A 303 7.26 -6.59 -5.68
CA SER A 303 7.35 -6.98 -7.09
C SER A 303 8.61 -7.83 -7.33
N TYR A 304 9.71 -7.48 -6.67
CA TYR A 304 11.03 -8.09 -6.77
C TYR A 304 11.71 -8.15 -5.41
N VAL A 305 12.79 -8.92 -5.28
CA VAL A 305 13.69 -8.94 -4.11
C VAL A 305 15.16 -8.75 -4.51
N ASP A 306 15.39 -8.14 -5.66
CA ASP A 306 16.68 -7.75 -6.17
C ASP A 306 16.96 -6.28 -5.83
N PRO A 307 18.03 -5.93 -5.07
CA PRO A 307 18.30 -4.55 -4.68
C PRO A 307 18.63 -3.61 -5.84
N ALA A 308 18.99 -4.13 -7.02
CA ALA A 308 19.22 -3.32 -8.21
C ALA A 308 17.92 -2.94 -8.96
N VAL A 309 16.81 -3.58 -8.62
CA VAL A 309 15.53 -3.49 -9.34
C VAL A 309 14.39 -3.05 -8.43
N ASP A 310 14.36 -3.59 -7.19
CA ASP A 310 13.28 -3.30 -6.26
C ASP A 310 13.26 -1.83 -5.86
N TYR A 311 12.10 -1.21 -6.04
CA TYR A 311 11.90 0.21 -5.76
C TYR A 311 10.50 0.46 -5.22
N GLU A 312 10.20 -0.20 -4.10
CA GLU A 312 8.95 -0.03 -3.38
C GLU A 312 9.06 -0.54 -1.93
N THR A 313 8.17 -0.07 -1.05
CA THR A 313 8.30 -0.28 0.40
C THR A 313 8.20 -1.73 0.84
N SER A 314 7.38 -2.56 0.14
CA SER A 314 7.21 -3.98 0.52
C SER A 314 8.45 -4.80 0.20
N GLY A 315 9.17 -4.48 -0.89
CA GLY A 315 10.46 -5.08 -1.22
C GLY A 315 11.56 -4.55 -0.32
N GLY A 316 11.62 -3.23 -0.10
CA GLY A 316 12.53 -2.61 0.85
C GLY A 316 12.49 -3.24 2.24
N GLU A 317 11.29 -3.62 2.74
CA GLU A 317 11.11 -4.39 3.99
C GLU A 317 11.87 -5.73 3.96
N VAL A 318 11.84 -6.44 2.85
CA VAL A 318 12.59 -7.70 2.69
C VAL A 318 14.09 -7.42 2.56
N LEU A 319 14.47 -6.49 1.67
CA LEU A 319 15.86 -6.20 1.34
C LEU A 319 16.67 -5.77 2.56
N GLN A 320 16.16 -4.86 3.39
CA GLN A 320 16.87 -4.38 4.60
C GLN A 320 17.13 -5.46 5.66
N ASN A 321 16.44 -6.61 5.58
CA ASN A 321 16.59 -7.74 6.49
C ASN A 321 17.45 -8.89 5.93
N VAL A 322 17.64 -8.93 4.59
CA VAL A 322 18.41 -10.01 3.92
C VAL A 322 19.71 -9.52 3.31
N TYR A 323 19.85 -8.21 3.09
CA TYR A 323 21.08 -7.59 2.60
C TYR A 323 21.63 -6.58 3.62
N GLU A 324 22.85 -6.14 3.41
CA GLU A 324 23.49 -5.06 4.15
C GLU A 324 24.26 -4.14 3.21
N THR A 325 24.40 -2.90 3.64
CA THR A 325 25.11 -1.82 2.98
C THR A 325 26.43 -1.50 3.73
N LEU A 326 27.25 -0.62 3.20
CA LEU A 326 28.52 -0.23 3.84
C LEU A 326 28.33 0.54 5.14
N VAL A 327 27.34 1.44 5.17
CA VAL A 327 26.93 2.23 6.33
C VAL A 327 25.43 2.08 6.54
N TRP A 328 24.94 2.40 7.74
CA TRP A 328 23.53 2.26 8.08
C TRP A 328 23.09 3.32 9.09
N TYR A 329 21.81 3.48 9.30
CA TYR A 329 21.27 4.33 10.36
C TYR A 329 21.52 3.70 11.74
N GLN A 330 21.71 4.56 12.76
CA GLN A 330 21.93 4.08 14.13
C GLN A 330 20.72 3.28 14.63
N GLU A 331 20.95 2.02 14.95
CA GLU A 331 19.91 1.12 15.47
C GLU A 331 19.32 1.66 16.80
N GLY A 332 18.01 1.53 16.96
CA GLY A 332 17.29 2.04 18.14
C GLY A 332 17.14 3.56 18.20
N SER A 333 17.49 4.29 17.14
CA SER A 333 17.43 5.75 17.05
C SER A 333 16.42 6.20 15.99
N GLU A 334 15.77 7.33 16.25
CA GLU A 334 14.93 8.06 15.28
C GLU A 334 15.76 8.99 14.37
N SER A 335 17.09 9.11 14.64
CA SER A 335 17.97 10.01 13.89
C SER A 335 18.16 9.52 12.45
N VAL A 336 17.95 10.42 11.51
CA VAL A 336 18.19 10.19 10.07
C VAL A 336 19.53 10.74 9.60
N THR A 337 20.25 11.46 10.46
CA THR A 337 21.55 12.07 10.15
C THR A 337 22.72 11.32 10.75
N THR A 338 22.46 10.39 11.70
CA THR A 338 23.51 9.62 12.37
C THR A 338 23.69 8.28 11.66
N LEU A 339 24.67 8.22 10.79
CA LEU A 339 25.10 6.97 10.15
C LEU A 339 26.17 6.28 10.99
N VAL A 340 26.12 4.94 11.01
CA VAL A 340 27.08 4.06 11.68
C VAL A 340 27.68 3.07 10.67
N PRO A 341 28.90 2.59 10.89
CA PRO A 341 29.51 1.60 10.00
C PRO A 341 28.75 0.26 10.10
N ARG A 342 28.48 -0.38 8.95
CA ARG A 342 27.85 -1.70 8.85
C ARG A 342 28.83 -2.72 8.29
N LEU A 343 28.96 -2.84 6.97
CA LEU A 343 29.96 -3.68 6.34
C LEU A 343 31.31 -2.96 6.23
N ALA A 344 31.34 -1.63 6.30
CA ALA A 344 32.54 -0.85 6.53
C ALA A 344 32.95 -0.85 8.00
N LEU A 345 34.20 -0.56 8.29
CA LEU A 345 34.74 -0.40 9.64
C LEU A 345 34.49 1.00 10.22
N GLU A 346 34.44 2.01 9.35
CA GLU A 346 34.23 3.42 9.70
C GLU A 346 33.34 4.10 8.67
N VAL A 347 32.70 5.20 9.07
CA VAL A 347 32.00 6.11 8.15
C VAL A 347 33.03 7.11 7.61
N PRO A 348 33.18 7.28 6.28
CA PRO A 348 34.09 8.25 5.70
C PRO A 348 33.81 9.68 6.13
N THR A 349 34.84 10.40 6.56
CA THR A 349 34.83 11.81 6.89
C THR A 349 36.15 12.46 6.46
N ILE A 350 36.16 13.79 6.28
CA ILE A 350 37.40 14.53 6.05
C ILE A 350 38.36 14.37 7.25
N ALA A 351 37.80 14.33 8.47
CA ALA A 351 38.60 14.23 9.70
C ALA A 351 39.37 12.92 9.85
N ASN A 352 38.81 11.77 9.40
CA ASN A 352 39.54 10.49 9.41
C ASN A 352 40.31 10.20 8.10
N GLY A 353 40.31 11.13 7.15
CA GLY A 353 41.02 11.03 5.89
C GLY A 353 40.42 10.07 4.86
N LEU A 354 39.22 9.52 5.15
CA LEU A 354 38.50 8.59 4.27
C LEU A 354 37.57 9.31 3.27
N LEU A 355 37.35 10.62 3.44
CA LEU A 355 36.70 11.52 2.50
C LEU A 355 37.68 12.59 2.05
N SER A 356 37.88 12.73 0.73
CA SER A 356 38.72 13.79 0.17
C SER A 356 38.12 15.19 0.44
N PRO A 357 38.98 16.24 0.61
CA PRO A 357 38.46 17.59 0.90
C PRO A 357 37.57 18.20 -0.16
N ASP A 358 37.66 17.75 -1.41
CA ASP A 358 36.83 18.18 -2.54
C ASP A 358 35.47 17.44 -2.58
N GLY A 359 35.25 16.47 -1.69
CA GLY A 359 34.00 15.71 -1.61
C GLY A 359 33.82 14.68 -2.74
N LEU A 360 34.88 14.34 -3.48
CA LEU A 360 34.80 13.47 -4.65
C LEU A 360 35.14 12.00 -4.37
N ASN A 361 36.03 11.72 -3.37
CA ASN A 361 36.54 10.37 -3.12
C ASN A 361 36.15 9.91 -1.73
N TYR A 362 35.42 8.79 -1.66
CA TYR A 362 35.00 8.13 -0.43
C TYR A 362 35.66 6.77 -0.31
N THR A 363 36.54 6.58 0.67
CA THR A 363 37.23 5.31 0.94
C THR A 363 36.50 4.54 2.02
N PHE A 364 36.26 3.25 1.78
CA PHE A 364 35.67 2.35 2.76
C PHE A 364 36.62 1.16 3.02
N ASN A 365 37.03 1.00 4.28
CA ASN A 365 37.72 -0.18 4.78
C ASN A 365 36.67 -1.20 5.21
N LEU A 366 36.71 -2.40 4.65
CA LEU A 366 35.69 -3.42 4.83
C LEU A 366 35.91 -4.24 6.10
N ARG A 367 34.82 -4.70 6.67
CA ARG A 367 34.82 -5.64 7.80
C ARG A 367 35.32 -7.02 7.35
N PRO A 368 36.34 -7.59 7.99
CA PRO A 368 36.86 -8.89 7.61
C PRO A 368 35.89 -10.03 8.00
N ASN A 369 35.98 -11.15 7.27
CA ASN A 369 35.28 -12.41 7.54
C ASN A 369 33.73 -12.34 7.50
N VAL A 370 33.12 -11.31 6.92
CA VAL A 370 31.72 -11.29 6.62
C VAL A 370 31.40 -12.36 5.57
N ARG A 371 30.32 -13.14 5.80
CA ARG A 371 29.92 -14.22 4.89
C ARG A 371 28.54 -13.94 4.30
N PHE A 372 28.43 -14.20 3.01
CA PHE A 372 27.15 -14.27 2.33
C PHE A 372 26.34 -15.52 2.73
N HIS A 373 25.06 -15.55 2.44
CA HIS A 373 24.18 -16.70 2.71
C HIS A 373 24.61 -17.99 2.01
N ASN A 374 25.46 -17.92 0.97
CA ASN A 374 26.08 -19.05 0.30
C ASN A 374 27.44 -19.46 0.93
N ASN A 375 27.81 -18.90 2.08
CA ASN A 375 29.07 -19.09 2.80
C ASN A 375 30.34 -18.48 2.15
N ALA A 376 30.27 -17.86 0.98
CA ALA A 376 31.41 -17.13 0.43
C ALA A 376 31.78 -15.95 1.34
N VAL A 377 33.08 -15.66 1.45
CA VAL A 377 33.58 -14.49 2.19
C VAL A 377 33.43 -13.27 1.29
N MET A 378 32.88 -12.20 1.83
CA MET A 378 32.75 -10.90 1.15
C MET A 378 34.13 -10.25 1.01
N THR A 379 34.35 -9.63 -0.14
CA THR A 379 35.57 -8.85 -0.45
C THR A 379 35.18 -7.54 -1.13
N ALA A 380 36.13 -6.64 -1.35
CA ALA A 380 35.94 -5.41 -2.10
C ALA A 380 35.46 -5.66 -3.55
N ALA A 381 35.81 -6.79 -4.14
CA ALA A 381 35.30 -7.19 -5.46
C ALA A 381 33.79 -7.47 -5.50
N ASP A 382 33.18 -7.86 -4.37
CA ASP A 382 31.72 -7.99 -4.29
C ASP A 382 31.05 -6.61 -4.16
N VAL A 383 31.69 -5.64 -3.51
CA VAL A 383 31.20 -4.25 -3.40
C VAL A 383 31.21 -3.59 -4.78
N GLU A 384 32.36 -3.59 -5.46
CA GLU A 384 32.53 -3.12 -6.83
C GLU A 384 31.46 -3.75 -7.73
N PHE A 385 31.37 -5.09 -7.74
CA PHE A 385 30.40 -5.84 -8.54
C PHE A 385 28.94 -5.44 -8.25
N SER A 386 28.59 -5.21 -7.00
CA SER A 386 27.20 -4.89 -6.62
C SER A 386 26.72 -3.56 -7.21
N VAL A 387 27.59 -2.56 -7.17
CA VAL A 387 27.32 -1.25 -7.74
C VAL A 387 27.34 -1.28 -9.27
N GLU A 388 28.35 -1.91 -9.85
CA GLU A 388 28.48 -2.15 -11.29
C GLU A 388 27.24 -2.81 -11.86
N ARG A 389 26.78 -3.85 -11.15
CA ARG A 389 25.60 -4.62 -11.54
C ARG A 389 24.34 -3.74 -11.54
N ALA A 390 24.14 -2.90 -10.52
CA ALA A 390 23.00 -2.00 -10.46
C ALA A 390 23.01 -0.98 -11.60
N LEU A 391 24.19 -0.41 -11.91
CA LEU A 391 24.40 0.46 -13.06
C LEU A 391 24.16 -0.26 -14.39
N ALA A 392 24.53 -1.55 -14.48
CA ALA A 392 24.38 -2.35 -15.70
C ALA A 392 22.92 -2.74 -16.00
N ILE A 393 22.19 -3.14 -14.96
CA ILE A 393 20.76 -3.48 -15.08
C ILE A 393 19.96 -2.25 -15.48
N HIS A 394 20.30 -1.09 -14.86
CA HIS A 394 19.76 0.19 -15.28
C HIS A 394 18.23 0.14 -15.47
N ASP A 395 17.53 -0.40 -14.46
CA ASP A 395 16.07 -0.46 -14.50
C ASP A 395 15.49 0.95 -14.36
N PRO A 396 14.75 1.39 -15.33
CA PRO A 396 14.14 2.72 -15.35
C PRO A 396 13.09 2.97 -14.28
N ASP A 397 12.48 1.92 -13.85
CA ASP A 397 11.50 1.93 -12.78
C ASP A 397 12.14 1.59 -11.43
N GLY A 398 13.45 1.31 -11.44
CA GLY A 398 14.27 0.92 -10.32
C GLY A 398 14.99 2.08 -9.63
N PRO A 399 15.82 1.77 -8.61
CA PRO A 399 16.53 2.76 -7.79
C PRO A 399 17.88 3.21 -8.37
N SER A 400 18.32 2.69 -9.52
CA SER A 400 19.66 2.94 -10.10
C SER A 400 19.93 4.42 -10.39
N TRP A 401 18.90 5.22 -10.64
CA TRP A 401 19.03 6.66 -10.86
C TRP A 401 19.80 7.39 -9.76
N MET A 402 19.73 6.92 -8.50
CA MET A 402 20.42 7.52 -7.36
C MET A 402 21.94 7.44 -7.49
N ILE A 403 22.43 6.30 -7.98
CA ILE A 403 23.87 6.05 -8.14
C ILE A 403 24.38 6.49 -9.52
N GLU A 404 23.54 6.43 -10.54
CA GLU A 404 23.87 6.87 -11.89
C GLU A 404 24.23 8.35 -11.92
N GLN A 405 23.45 9.21 -11.29
CA GLN A 405 23.66 10.66 -11.29
C GLN A 405 24.97 11.09 -10.63
N ILE A 406 25.54 10.26 -9.76
CA ILE A 406 26.74 10.63 -8.98
C ILE A 406 27.99 9.82 -9.32
N LEU A 407 27.85 8.61 -9.83
CA LEU A 407 28.96 7.72 -10.17
C LEU A 407 29.27 7.71 -11.67
N THR A 408 28.35 8.21 -12.50
CA THR A 408 28.53 8.23 -13.94
C THR A 408 28.22 9.64 -14.48
N ASN A 409 28.84 10.03 -15.58
CA ASN A 409 28.34 11.18 -16.35
C ASN A 409 27.12 10.81 -17.19
N TYR A 410 26.54 9.67 -16.88
CA TYR A 410 25.44 9.05 -17.54
C TYR A 410 24.15 9.60 -16.95
N VAL A 411 23.31 10.08 -17.79
CA VAL A 411 22.00 10.54 -17.39
C VAL A 411 21.02 9.45 -17.74
N SER A 412 20.25 8.99 -16.74
CA SER A 412 19.23 7.96 -16.92
C SER A 412 18.44 8.14 -18.23
N VAL A 413 18.34 7.10 -19.00
CA VAL A 413 17.74 7.07 -20.35
C VAL A 413 16.28 7.50 -20.38
N TYR A 414 15.61 7.43 -19.25
CA TYR A 414 14.19 7.77 -19.15
C TYR A 414 13.87 9.22 -19.38
N ALA A 415 14.88 9.99 -19.42
CA ALA A 415 14.74 11.40 -19.45
C ALA A 415 15.03 12.05 -20.80
N VAL A 416 15.42 11.27 -21.78
CA VAL A 416 15.61 11.82 -23.12
C VAL A 416 14.24 11.87 -23.80
N PRO A 417 13.70 13.08 -24.12
CA PRO A 417 12.48 13.17 -24.90
C PRO A 417 12.61 12.40 -26.22
N ALA A 418 11.55 11.75 -26.67
CA ALA A 418 11.55 11.02 -27.94
C ALA A 418 12.00 11.88 -29.16
N THR A 419 11.90 13.21 -29.04
CA THR A 419 12.39 14.17 -30.03
C THR A 419 13.91 14.29 -30.08
N SER A 420 14.62 13.79 -29.05
CA SER A 420 16.09 13.79 -29.00
C SER A 420 16.70 12.47 -29.47
N CYS A 421 15.87 11.50 -29.85
CA CYS A 421 16.31 10.19 -30.28
C CYS A 421 16.47 10.11 -31.79
N ASP A 422 17.43 9.32 -32.24
CA ASP A 422 17.49 8.90 -33.64
C ASP A 422 16.34 7.90 -33.92
N ASN A 423 15.29 8.40 -34.52
CA ASN A 423 14.08 7.66 -34.83
C ASN A 423 14.21 6.74 -36.06
N THR A 424 15.41 6.56 -36.59
CA THR A 424 15.59 5.78 -37.82
C THR A 424 15.53 4.27 -37.61
N THR A 425 15.81 3.83 -36.36
CA THR A 425 15.88 2.41 -35.99
C THR A 425 14.67 1.89 -35.22
N THR A 426 13.94 2.75 -34.49
CA THR A 426 12.78 2.37 -33.69
C THR A 426 11.66 3.42 -33.73
N PRO A 427 10.93 3.55 -34.84
CA PRO A 427 9.96 4.64 -35.04
C PRO A 427 8.70 4.60 -34.18
N THR A 428 8.58 3.66 -33.25
CA THR A 428 7.37 3.45 -32.41
C THR A 428 7.61 3.57 -30.92
N VAL A 429 8.83 3.90 -30.45
CA VAL A 429 9.16 3.94 -29.04
C VAL A 429 9.07 5.38 -28.54
N GLU A 430 8.24 5.62 -27.56
CA GLU A 430 8.06 6.93 -26.94
C GLU A 430 9.23 7.31 -25.99
N PHE A 431 10.08 6.35 -25.67
CA PHE A 431 11.31 6.50 -24.89
C PHE A 431 12.48 5.87 -25.65
N CYS A 432 13.59 6.57 -25.60
CA CYS A 432 14.85 6.08 -26.18
C CYS A 432 15.41 4.96 -25.30
N THR A 433 15.93 3.92 -25.92
CA THR A 433 16.92 3.06 -25.28
C THR A 433 18.23 3.84 -25.08
N VAL A 434 19.16 3.36 -24.27
CA VAL A 434 20.54 3.90 -24.20
C VAL A 434 21.12 4.06 -25.59
N GLN A 435 20.83 3.07 -26.43
CA GLN A 435 21.20 3.00 -27.81
C GLN A 435 20.64 4.15 -28.64
N ASP A 436 19.32 4.40 -28.51
CA ASP A 436 18.65 5.46 -29.28
C ASP A 436 19.13 6.84 -28.84
N TRP A 437 19.41 7.03 -27.54
CA TRP A 437 19.96 8.25 -27.02
C TRP A 437 21.40 8.49 -27.50
N VAL A 438 22.25 7.45 -27.41
CA VAL A 438 23.63 7.55 -27.92
C VAL A 438 23.64 7.87 -29.41
N ASN A 439 22.69 7.31 -30.19
CA ASN A 439 22.59 7.63 -31.62
C ASN A 439 22.09 9.04 -31.89
N GLY A 440 21.12 9.53 -31.12
CA GLY A 440 20.58 10.88 -31.30
C GLY A 440 21.55 11.97 -30.87
N GLU A 441 22.22 11.79 -29.74
CA GLU A 441 23.22 12.78 -29.21
C GLU A 441 24.59 12.63 -29.88
N PHE A 442 24.97 11.41 -30.30
CA PHE A 442 26.27 11.11 -30.88
C PHE A 442 26.11 10.39 -32.24
N PRO A 443 25.96 11.14 -33.32
CA PRO A 443 25.64 10.60 -34.64
C PRO A 443 26.70 9.65 -35.25
N SER A 444 27.79 9.42 -34.56
CA SER A 444 28.77 8.39 -34.90
C SER A 444 29.47 7.88 -33.66
N SER A 445 29.93 6.64 -33.67
CA SER A 445 30.71 6.02 -32.59
C SER A 445 31.98 6.82 -32.26
N ALA A 446 32.48 7.62 -33.17
CA ALA A 446 33.62 8.50 -32.97
C ALA A 446 33.28 9.76 -32.14
N ALA A 447 32.04 10.18 -32.13
CA ALA A 447 31.57 11.35 -31.36
C ALA A 447 31.22 10.97 -29.90
N VAL A 448 31.08 9.69 -29.57
CA VAL A 448 30.83 9.23 -28.18
C VAL A 448 32.04 9.60 -27.32
N PRO A 449 31.84 10.33 -26.19
CA PRO A 449 32.94 10.68 -25.28
C PRO A 449 33.73 9.43 -24.82
N ALA A 450 35.00 9.61 -24.55
CA ALA A 450 35.93 8.50 -24.29
C ALA A 450 35.48 7.62 -23.10
N HIS A 451 34.91 8.22 -22.06
CA HIS A 451 34.38 7.51 -20.89
C HIS A 451 33.15 6.61 -21.24
N PHE A 452 32.26 7.05 -22.16
CA PHE A 452 31.21 6.17 -22.68
C PHE A 452 31.74 5.04 -23.54
N ARG A 453 32.84 5.29 -24.32
CA ARG A 453 33.49 4.26 -25.10
C ARG A 453 34.24 3.23 -24.24
N ALA A 454 34.76 3.66 -23.12
CA ALA A 454 35.37 2.77 -22.13
C ALA A 454 34.31 1.91 -21.40
N VAL A 455 33.13 2.42 -21.29
CA VAL A 455 31.96 1.85 -20.61
C VAL A 455 31.21 0.87 -21.47
N LEU A 456 31.10 1.14 -22.76
CA LEU A 456 30.40 0.25 -23.70
C LEU A 456 31.47 -0.42 -24.56
N PRO A 457 31.67 -1.77 -24.51
CA PRO A 457 32.50 -2.45 -25.47
C PRO A 457 32.13 -1.98 -26.88
N ALA A 458 33.09 -1.87 -27.78
CA ALA A 458 32.83 -1.40 -29.16
C ALA A 458 31.71 -2.18 -29.85
N GLU A 459 31.48 -3.40 -29.42
CA GLU A 459 30.37 -4.29 -29.82
C GLU A 459 29.07 -4.03 -29.05
N ALA A 460 29.10 -3.34 -27.91
CA ALA A 460 27.94 -3.01 -27.09
C ALA A 460 27.29 -1.69 -27.48
N LEU A 461 27.88 -0.95 -28.38
CA LEU A 461 27.18 0.18 -29.02
C LEU A 461 26.03 -0.33 -29.90
N TRP A 462 25.98 -1.65 -30.24
CA TRP A 462 24.96 -2.23 -31.14
C TRP A 462 24.99 -3.77 -31.20
N PRO A 463 23.93 -4.44 -31.03
CA PRO A 463 23.07 -4.53 -29.86
C PRO A 463 23.76 -5.31 -28.75
N VAL A 464 23.61 -4.86 -27.53
CA VAL A 464 24.12 -5.60 -26.36
C VAL A 464 23.25 -6.83 -26.15
N THR A 465 23.77 -7.99 -26.50
CA THR A 465 23.02 -9.25 -26.33
C THR A 465 23.42 -10.04 -25.12
N THR A 466 24.66 -9.90 -24.61
CA THR A 466 25.09 -10.65 -23.41
C THR A 466 26.42 -10.09 -22.90
N MET A 467 26.48 -9.80 -21.61
CA MET A 467 27.75 -9.59 -20.91
C MET A 467 28.23 -10.92 -20.37
N THR A 468 29.26 -11.48 -20.99
CA THR A 468 29.88 -12.70 -20.53
C THR A 468 31.03 -12.38 -19.60
N THR A 469 30.98 -12.93 -18.41
CA THR A 469 32.02 -13.43 -17.48
C THR A 469 33.14 -12.50 -17.01
N SER A 470 33.45 -11.43 -17.65
CA SER A 470 34.17 -10.28 -17.08
C SER A 470 33.36 -9.06 -17.49
N LEU A 471 32.92 -8.30 -16.52
CA LEU A 471 32.49 -6.94 -16.75
C LEU A 471 33.71 -6.20 -17.31
N GLY A 472 34.11 -6.50 -18.55
CA GLY A 472 35.28 -5.90 -19.20
C GLY A 472 35.01 -4.48 -19.67
N TRP A 473 34.12 -3.83 -18.97
CA TRP A 473 33.78 -2.43 -19.18
C TRP A 473 34.12 -1.64 -17.94
N ASP A 474 34.78 -0.61 -18.21
CA ASP A 474 35.43 0.30 -17.28
C ASP A 474 34.48 1.38 -16.74
N ILE A 475 33.13 1.16 -16.68
CA ILE A 475 32.29 2.09 -15.92
C ILE A 475 32.86 2.26 -14.54
N THR A 476 33.40 1.22 -14.04
CA THR A 476 33.69 0.95 -12.68
C THR A 476 35.12 1.19 -12.32
N ASN A 477 36.07 0.99 -13.20
CA ASN A 477 37.48 1.38 -12.97
C ASN A 477 37.62 2.90 -12.79
N THR A 478 36.56 3.67 -13.07
CA THR A 478 36.53 5.12 -12.85
C THR A 478 35.63 5.57 -11.72
N SER A 479 34.66 4.77 -11.30
CA SER A 479 33.62 5.16 -10.33
C SER A 479 33.68 4.39 -9.01
N VAL A 480 34.03 3.09 -9.05
CA VAL A 480 34.23 2.25 -7.87
C VAL A 480 35.51 1.47 -8.09
N GLU A 481 36.49 1.70 -7.26
CA GLU A 481 37.83 1.09 -7.36
C GLU A 481 38.07 0.09 -6.23
N GLN A 482 38.30 -1.15 -6.59
CA GLN A 482 38.85 -2.14 -5.67
C GLN A 482 40.36 -1.89 -5.51
N VAL A 483 40.77 -1.27 -4.41
CA VAL A 483 42.20 -1.01 -4.12
C VAL A 483 42.90 -2.28 -3.73
N ASP A 484 42.27 -3.10 -2.86
CA ASP A 484 42.72 -4.41 -2.42
C ASP A 484 41.47 -5.26 -2.00
N ASN A 485 41.67 -6.38 -1.30
CA ASN A 485 40.54 -7.24 -0.90
C ASN A 485 39.60 -6.60 0.14
N ASP A 486 40.09 -5.64 0.91
CA ASP A 486 39.41 -5.07 2.07
C ASP A 486 39.19 -3.55 1.93
N THR A 487 39.57 -2.95 0.80
CA THR A 487 39.46 -1.49 0.57
C THR A 487 38.79 -1.19 -0.76
N VAL A 488 37.78 -0.35 -0.73
CA VAL A 488 37.12 0.16 -1.94
C VAL A 488 37.03 1.68 -1.88
N VAL A 489 37.22 2.35 -3.03
CA VAL A 489 37.07 3.81 -3.20
C VAL A 489 35.95 4.10 -4.19
N PHE A 490 35.06 4.99 -3.81
CA PHE A 490 34.06 5.56 -4.70
C PHE A 490 34.56 6.91 -5.21
N HIS A 491 34.56 7.11 -6.52
CA HIS A 491 34.94 8.33 -7.21
C HIS A 491 33.69 8.98 -7.78
N LEU A 492 33.22 10.06 -7.14
CA LEU A 492 32.05 10.78 -7.61
C LEU A 492 32.42 11.70 -8.79
N THR A 493 31.49 11.85 -9.73
CA THR A 493 31.66 12.75 -10.89
C THR A 493 31.58 14.24 -10.52
N HIS A 494 30.90 14.52 -9.41
CA HIS A 494 30.75 15.86 -8.82
C HIS A 494 30.51 15.74 -7.32
N PRO A 495 30.75 16.76 -6.52
CA PRO A 495 30.46 16.74 -5.10
C PRO A 495 28.96 16.47 -4.86
N TYR A 496 28.66 15.55 -3.96
CA TYR A 496 27.27 15.18 -3.65
C TYR A 496 27.09 14.94 -2.16
N PRO A 497 26.61 15.93 -1.39
CA PRO A 497 26.52 15.87 0.07
C PRO A 497 25.68 14.69 0.62
N ALA A 498 24.70 14.19 -0.15
CA ALA A 498 23.85 13.08 0.25
C ALA A 498 24.41 11.68 -0.03
N PHE A 499 25.65 11.56 -0.56
CA PHE A 499 26.21 10.25 -0.96
C PHE A 499 26.21 9.20 0.15
N LEU A 500 26.57 9.56 1.38
CA LEU A 500 26.59 8.62 2.50
C LEU A 500 25.18 8.14 2.87
N GLN A 501 24.15 8.96 2.70
CA GLN A 501 22.77 8.56 2.89
C GLN A 501 22.33 7.58 1.80
N ILE A 502 22.71 7.82 0.54
CA ILE A 502 22.49 6.85 -0.56
C ILE A 502 23.25 5.56 -0.30
N ALA A 503 24.50 5.65 0.22
CA ALA A 503 25.29 4.47 0.60
C ALA A 503 24.63 3.62 1.72
N ALA A 504 23.65 4.14 2.43
CA ALA A 504 22.81 3.41 3.39
C ALA A 504 21.52 2.84 2.78
N TYR A 505 21.14 3.24 1.55
CA TYR A 505 19.92 2.76 0.90
C TYR A 505 20.12 1.40 0.22
N THR A 506 19.00 0.68 0.03
CA THR A 506 19.01 -0.72 -0.43
C THR A 506 19.63 -0.94 -1.81
N VAL A 507 19.66 0.06 -2.70
CA VAL A 507 20.37 -0.01 -4.00
C VAL A 507 21.87 -0.28 -3.83
N MET A 508 22.44 0.17 -2.71
CA MET A 508 23.86 -0.03 -2.34
C MET A 508 24.09 -1.33 -1.54
N SER A 509 23.12 -2.24 -1.50
CA SER A 509 23.25 -3.55 -0.87
C SER A 509 24.32 -4.40 -1.54
N ILE A 510 25.17 -5.03 -0.74
CA ILE A 510 26.23 -5.88 -1.27
C ILE A 510 25.69 -7.28 -1.53
N VAL A 511 25.82 -7.73 -2.78
CA VAL A 511 25.37 -9.05 -3.26
C VAL A 511 26.57 -9.96 -3.54
N SER A 512 26.40 -11.27 -3.34
CA SER A 512 27.44 -12.25 -3.68
C SER A 512 27.65 -12.35 -5.20
N LYS A 513 28.77 -11.84 -5.71
CA LYS A 513 29.18 -11.98 -7.12
C LYS A 513 29.10 -13.44 -7.56
N ALA A 514 29.63 -14.37 -6.74
CA ALA A 514 29.62 -15.79 -7.06
C ALA A 514 28.20 -16.36 -7.23
N ALA A 515 27.26 -15.97 -6.36
CA ALA A 515 25.87 -16.44 -6.44
C ALA A 515 25.15 -15.87 -7.69
N VAL A 516 25.29 -14.59 -7.95
CA VAL A 516 24.70 -13.95 -9.13
C VAL A 516 25.22 -14.56 -10.42
N MET A 517 26.54 -14.69 -10.55
CA MET A 517 27.18 -15.25 -11.76
C MET A 517 26.82 -16.72 -12.00
N ALA A 518 26.61 -17.51 -10.94
CA ALA A 518 26.14 -18.90 -11.07
C ALA A 518 24.67 -19.03 -11.49
N ASN A 519 23.88 -17.96 -11.38
CA ASN A 519 22.43 -17.96 -11.61
C ASN A 519 22.00 -16.91 -12.66
N GLY A 520 22.62 -16.88 -13.81
CA GLY A 520 22.25 -16.04 -14.96
C GLY A 520 23.16 -14.83 -15.16
N GLY A 521 23.99 -14.47 -14.17
CA GLY A 521 24.97 -13.39 -14.30
C GLY A 521 24.30 -12.00 -14.40
N VAL A 522 24.97 -11.09 -15.11
CA VAL A 522 24.53 -9.72 -15.36
C VAL A 522 24.31 -9.54 -16.85
N GLN A 523 23.19 -8.91 -17.19
CA GLN A 523 22.87 -8.52 -18.57
C GLN A 523 22.57 -7.02 -18.55
N TRP A 524 23.04 -6.33 -19.58
CA TRP A 524 22.78 -4.89 -19.75
C TRP A 524 21.30 -4.62 -20.00
N GLY A 525 20.73 -3.68 -19.23
CA GLY A 525 19.34 -3.27 -19.40
C GLY A 525 18.31 -4.38 -19.13
N ALA A 526 18.68 -5.44 -18.40
CA ALA A 526 17.81 -6.57 -18.15
C ALA A 526 17.91 -7.09 -16.71
N HIS A 527 16.77 -7.48 -16.15
CA HIS A 527 16.71 -8.12 -14.85
C HIS A 527 17.37 -9.50 -14.86
N ASN A 528 17.89 -9.89 -13.71
CA ASN A 528 18.26 -11.27 -13.46
C ASN A 528 17.05 -12.01 -12.85
N ALA A 529 16.38 -12.85 -13.64
CA ALA A 529 15.16 -13.55 -13.23
C ALA A 529 15.32 -14.43 -11.98
N TRP A 530 16.55 -14.87 -11.65
CA TRP A 530 16.81 -15.56 -10.39
C TRP A 530 16.83 -14.57 -9.22
N MET A 531 17.53 -13.44 -9.35
CA MET A 531 17.59 -12.39 -8.32
C MET A 531 16.23 -11.75 -8.06
N ASP A 532 15.37 -11.65 -9.05
CA ASP A 532 14.01 -11.14 -8.88
C ASP A 532 13.23 -11.91 -7.81
N ARG A 533 13.57 -13.18 -7.55
CA ARG A 533 12.86 -14.10 -6.67
C ARG A 533 13.71 -14.77 -5.60
N ASN A 534 15.02 -14.51 -5.58
CA ASN A 534 15.98 -15.09 -4.65
C ASN A 534 16.93 -14.04 -4.11
N THR A 535 17.59 -14.35 -3.00
CA THR A 535 18.49 -13.42 -2.32
C THR A 535 19.92 -13.96 -2.20
N ALA A 536 20.90 -13.06 -2.27
CA ALA A 536 22.32 -13.37 -2.22
C ALA A 536 23.08 -12.41 -1.28
N GLY A 537 22.52 -12.12 -0.10
CA GLY A 537 23.00 -11.09 0.83
C GLY A 537 23.85 -11.62 1.97
N THR A 538 24.22 -10.70 2.88
CA THR A 538 24.99 -10.93 4.12
C THR A 538 24.14 -10.76 5.37
N GLY A 539 22.88 -10.32 5.24
CA GLY A 539 22.01 -9.89 6.33
C GLY A 539 21.64 -10.98 7.35
N PRO A 540 20.99 -10.59 8.46
CA PRO A 540 20.63 -11.49 9.56
C PRO A 540 19.61 -12.57 9.20
N PHE A 541 18.89 -12.37 8.11
CA PHE A 541 17.94 -13.34 7.56
C PHE A 541 18.25 -13.62 6.10
N LYS A 542 17.76 -14.76 5.60
CA LYS A 542 17.77 -15.13 4.18
C LYS A 542 16.36 -15.53 3.74
N LEU A 543 16.05 -15.36 2.47
CA LEU A 543 14.78 -15.78 1.91
C LEU A 543 14.65 -17.29 1.97
N LYS A 544 13.61 -17.79 2.64
CA LYS A 544 13.26 -19.20 2.74
C LYS A 544 12.26 -19.62 1.68
N ALA A 545 11.23 -18.81 1.49
CA ALA A 545 10.17 -19.06 0.51
C ALA A 545 9.41 -17.76 0.20
N TRP A 546 8.95 -17.65 -1.02
CA TRP A 546 7.98 -16.63 -1.43
C TRP A 546 6.88 -17.30 -2.26
N VAL A 547 5.66 -17.27 -1.74
CA VAL A 547 4.43 -17.69 -2.45
C VAL A 547 3.63 -16.42 -2.77
N PRO A 548 3.58 -16.01 -4.04
CA PRO A 548 2.91 -14.78 -4.44
C PRO A 548 1.46 -14.70 -3.95
N ASN A 549 1.04 -13.51 -3.54
CA ASN A 549 -0.27 -13.21 -2.94
C ASN A 549 -0.60 -13.94 -1.63
N GLN A 550 0.37 -14.56 -0.98
CA GLN A 550 0.17 -15.28 0.27
C GLN A 550 1.21 -14.94 1.33
N ILE A 551 2.47 -15.32 1.11
CA ILE A 551 3.48 -15.28 2.17
C ILE A 551 4.91 -15.12 1.62
N ILE A 552 5.69 -14.32 2.33
CA ILE A 552 7.14 -14.33 2.27
C ILE A 552 7.65 -14.82 3.62
N SER A 553 8.49 -15.85 3.58
CA SER A 553 9.14 -16.40 4.77
C SER A 553 10.64 -16.15 4.71
N LEU A 554 11.17 -15.55 5.76
CA LEU A 554 12.60 -15.35 5.98
C LEU A 554 13.06 -16.29 7.09
N GLU A 555 14.21 -16.95 6.92
CA GLU A 555 14.82 -17.76 7.97
C GLU A 555 16.10 -17.11 8.48
N ARG A 556 16.39 -17.26 9.76
CA ARG A 556 17.57 -16.72 10.41
C ARG A 556 18.86 -17.27 9.81
N TRP A 557 19.85 -16.37 9.58
CA TRP A 557 21.19 -16.75 9.18
C TRP A 557 22.05 -17.02 10.44
N ASP A 558 22.27 -18.29 10.77
CA ASP A 558 23.00 -18.70 11.99
C ASP A 558 24.52 -18.41 11.93
N GLN A 559 25.07 -18.13 10.73
CA GLN A 559 26.45 -17.70 10.54
C GLN A 559 26.59 -16.18 10.31
N TYR A 560 25.61 -15.43 10.72
CA TYR A 560 25.67 -13.97 10.66
C TYR A 560 26.89 -13.45 11.42
N TRP A 561 27.57 -12.47 10.86
CA TRP A 561 28.82 -11.93 11.41
C TRP A 561 28.69 -11.23 12.78
N ARG A 562 27.47 -10.84 13.16
CA ARG A 562 27.06 -10.43 14.51
C ARG A 562 26.38 -11.61 15.23
N THR A 563 25.88 -11.36 16.43
CA THR A 563 25.00 -12.34 17.11
C THR A 563 23.80 -12.66 16.23
N PRO A 564 23.46 -13.93 15.98
CA PRO A 564 22.28 -14.30 15.23
C PRO A 564 21.00 -13.69 15.84
N ALA A 565 20.05 -13.32 14.99
CA ALA A 565 18.77 -12.76 15.40
C ALA A 565 18.03 -13.64 16.43
N ALA A 566 17.24 -13.05 17.32
CA ALA A 566 16.46 -13.81 18.31
C ALA A 566 15.36 -14.65 17.62
N MET A 567 14.69 -14.09 16.61
CA MET A 567 13.68 -14.80 15.84
C MET A 567 14.34 -15.79 14.87
N LYS A 568 13.82 -17.03 14.83
CA LYS A 568 14.29 -18.06 13.88
C LYS A 568 13.68 -17.92 12.50
N GLN A 569 12.51 -17.33 12.42
CA GLN A 569 11.77 -17.15 11.18
C GLN A 569 10.92 -15.87 11.27
N VAL A 570 10.77 -15.21 10.14
CA VAL A 570 9.82 -14.10 9.94
C VAL A 570 8.88 -14.49 8.82
N ASN A 571 7.57 -14.33 9.04
CA ASN A 571 6.54 -14.51 8.03
C ASN A 571 5.86 -13.18 7.77
N ILE A 572 5.84 -12.76 6.50
CA ILE A 572 5.10 -11.58 6.02
C ILE A 572 3.94 -12.13 5.19
N LEU A 573 2.71 -11.93 5.68
CA LEU A 573 1.49 -12.45 5.06
C LEU A 573 0.77 -11.31 4.33
N LYS A 574 0.41 -11.52 3.08
CA LYS A 574 -0.41 -10.59 2.31
C LYS A 574 -1.89 -10.86 2.57
N ILE A 575 -2.57 -9.90 3.19
CA ILE A 575 -4.01 -9.94 3.47
C ILE A 575 -4.59 -8.55 3.19
N ASN A 576 -5.39 -8.42 2.13
CA ASN A 576 -5.96 -7.13 1.71
C ASN A 576 -7.05 -6.64 2.68
N ASP A 577 -7.84 -7.57 3.22
CA ASP A 577 -8.94 -7.24 4.12
C ASP A 577 -8.45 -6.78 5.50
N ILE A 578 -8.83 -5.56 5.88
CA ILE A 578 -8.35 -4.95 7.13
C ILE A 578 -8.92 -5.62 8.36
N ALA A 579 -10.19 -6.05 8.32
CA ALA A 579 -10.82 -6.71 9.46
C ALA A 579 -10.14 -8.06 9.76
N THR A 580 -9.75 -8.79 8.71
CA THR A 580 -8.95 -10.01 8.86
C THR A 580 -7.59 -9.73 9.48
N ARG A 581 -6.89 -8.65 9.05
CA ARG A 581 -5.61 -8.25 9.67
C ARG A 581 -5.78 -7.92 11.16
N GLU A 582 -6.83 -7.19 11.51
CA GLU A 582 -7.17 -6.85 12.90
C GLU A 582 -7.46 -8.11 13.73
N LEU A 583 -8.29 -9.00 13.22
CA LEU A 583 -8.63 -10.25 13.93
C LEU A 583 -7.40 -11.12 14.17
N MET A 584 -6.51 -11.28 13.20
CA MET A 584 -5.25 -12.01 13.37
C MET A 584 -4.34 -11.37 14.42
N LEU A 585 -4.24 -10.03 14.42
CA LEU A 585 -3.50 -9.29 15.44
C LEU A 585 -4.12 -9.52 16.82
N LEU A 586 -5.44 -9.37 16.98
CA LEU A 586 -6.13 -9.50 18.25
C LEU A 586 -6.12 -10.95 18.78
N ALA A 587 -6.22 -11.94 17.89
CA ALA A 587 -6.11 -13.35 18.24
C ALA A 587 -4.67 -13.78 18.59
N GLY A 588 -3.66 -12.97 18.22
CA GLY A 588 -2.24 -13.28 18.40
C GLY A 588 -1.68 -14.26 17.36
N ASP A 589 -2.35 -14.43 16.23
CA ASP A 589 -1.85 -15.13 15.06
C ASP A 589 -0.87 -14.28 14.25
N ALA A 590 -0.98 -12.96 14.38
CA ALA A 590 0.01 -11.99 13.95
C ALA A 590 0.64 -11.26 15.15
N ASP A 591 1.91 -10.94 15.05
CA ASP A 591 2.66 -10.16 16.04
C ASP A 591 2.54 -8.66 15.78
N THR A 592 2.43 -8.28 14.51
CA THR A 592 2.12 -6.93 14.05
C THR A 592 1.21 -6.97 12.82
N ALA A 593 0.42 -5.94 12.65
CA ALA A 593 -0.48 -5.79 11.52
C ALA A 593 -0.42 -4.35 10.99
N THR A 594 -0.48 -4.19 9.67
CA THR A 594 -0.72 -2.89 9.06
C THR A 594 -2.18 -2.50 9.28
N ILE A 595 -2.41 -1.61 10.24
CA ILE A 595 -3.72 -1.00 10.54
C ILE A 595 -3.70 0.41 9.98
N ASN A 596 -4.56 0.68 9.03
CA ASN A 596 -4.66 1.99 8.39
C ASN A 596 -5.16 3.04 9.39
N ARG A 597 -4.78 4.31 9.21
CA ARG A 597 -5.11 5.41 10.14
C ARG A 597 -6.61 5.62 10.34
N ASP A 598 -7.41 5.42 9.32
CA ASP A 598 -8.88 5.49 9.39
C ASP A 598 -9.50 4.39 10.29
N HIS A 599 -8.73 3.31 10.58
CA HIS A 599 -9.08 2.22 11.50
C HIS A 599 -8.32 2.27 12.84
N GLN A 600 -7.60 3.36 13.13
CA GLN A 600 -6.79 3.43 14.36
C GLN A 600 -7.58 3.20 15.65
N PHE A 601 -8.87 3.57 15.68
CA PHE A 601 -9.71 3.41 16.85
C PHE A 601 -10.25 1.98 17.05
N ASP A 602 -9.99 1.08 16.14
CA ASP A 602 -10.24 -0.34 16.33
C ASP A 602 -9.28 -0.95 17.36
N VAL A 603 -8.07 -0.41 17.41
CA VAL A 603 -6.97 -0.88 18.27
C VAL A 603 -6.54 0.12 19.37
N MET A 604 -6.98 1.38 19.29
CA MET A 604 -6.57 2.48 20.15
C MET A 604 -7.77 3.24 20.74
N ASN A 605 -7.65 3.69 21.97
CA ASN A 605 -8.60 4.60 22.60
C ASN A 605 -8.35 6.04 22.11
N THR A 606 -9.30 6.92 22.38
CA THR A 606 -9.22 8.34 21.98
C THR A 606 -8.16 9.15 22.70
N ASP A 607 -7.74 8.69 23.86
CA ASP A 607 -6.62 9.27 24.62
C ASP A 607 -5.25 8.79 24.08
N GLY A 608 -5.25 7.94 23.04
CA GLY A 608 -4.04 7.42 22.43
C GLY A 608 -3.48 6.15 23.07
N THR A 609 -4.12 5.64 24.12
CA THR A 609 -3.71 4.39 24.77
C THR A 609 -4.18 3.17 23.95
N PRO A 610 -3.46 2.04 24.02
CA PRO A 610 -3.95 0.79 23.37
C PRO A 610 -5.33 0.40 23.92
N ARG A 611 -6.24 0.01 23.06
CA ARG A 611 -7.58 -0.42 23.44
C ARG A 611 -7.57 -1.77 24.17
N TYR A 612 -6.61 -2.61 23.86
CA TYR A 612 -6.42 -3.94 24.43
C TYR A 612 -5.07 -3.97 25.13
N ALA A 613 -5.04 -4.43 26.38
CA ALA A 613 -3.81 -4.57 27.17
C ALA A 613 -2.77 -5.49 26.51
N THR A 614 -3.21 -6.27 25.53
CA THR A 614 -2.38 -7.19 24.74
C THR A 614 -1.69 -6.53 23.55
N LEU A 615 -1.91 -5.24 23.31
CA LEU A 615 -1.30 -4.45 22.24
C LEU A 615 -0.34 -3.39 22.78
N ALA A 616 0.63 -3.04 21.98
CA ALA A 616 1.47 -1.85 22.11
C ALA A 616 1.35 -1.01 20.83
N ILE A 617 1.36 0.31 20.99
CA ILE A 617 1.21 1.26 19.87
C ILE A 617 2.34 2.27 19.92
N VAL A 618 3.02 2.47 18.79
CA VAL A 618 3.97 3.55 18.55
C VAL A 618 3.39 4.45 17.46
N LYS A 619 3.14 5.72 17.80
CA LYS A 619 2.41 6.63 16.91
C LYS A 619 2.88 8.06 17.01
N ASP A 620 2.40 8.87 16.06
CA ASP A 620 2.53 10.33 16.00
C ASP A 620 3.99 10.82 15.94
N LYS A 621 4.92 9.92 15.57
CA LYS A 621 6.28 10.31 15.20
C LYS A 621 6.27 10.89 13.80
N PRO A 622 6.94 12.02 13.53
CA PRO A 622 7.00 12.57 12.18
C PRO A 622 7.70 11.59 11.25
N THR A 623 7.02 11.22 10.17
CA THR A 623 7.64 10.54 9.04
C THR A 623 8.03 11.57 7.99
N PHE A 624 8.73 11.12 6.96
CA PHE A 624 8.93 11.94 5.76
C PHE A 624 8.03 11.49 4.61
N ASP A 625 7.06 10.61 4.90
CA ASP A 625 6.11 10.12 3.90
C ASP A 625 5.18 11.23 3.45
N VAL A 626 5.10 11.42 2.15
CA VAL A 626 4.22 12.40 1.52
C VAL A 626 3.17 11.70 0.66
N LEU A 627 1.92 12.14 0.75
CA LEU A 627 0.83 11.61 -0.06
C LEU A 627 0.26 12.70 -0.96
N PHE A 628 -0.02 12.34 -2.20
CA PHE A 628 -0.39 13.28 -3.25
C PHE A 628 -1.22 12.60 -4.34
N PHE A 629 -1.99 13.39 -5.10
CA PHE A 629 -2.48 12.97 -6.42
C PHE A 629 -1.55 13.49 -7.51
N GLY A 630 -1.22 12.63 -8.46
CA GLY A 630 -0.49 13.00 -9.67
C GLY A 630 -1.46 13.26 -10.82
N TYR A 631 -1.29 14.38 -11.51
CA TYR A 631 -2.09 14.78 -12.66
C TYR A 631 -1.40 14.41 -13.96
N ASN A 632 -1.84 13.32 -14.62
CA ASN A 632 -1.21 12.86 -15.86
C ASN A 632 -1.58 13.80 -17.03
N GLN A 633 -0.63 14.61 -17.45
CA GLN A 633 -0.79 15.61 -18.51
C GLN A 633 -0.69 14.99 -19.92
N ASN A 634 -0.28 13.71 -20.00
CA ASN A 634 -0.12 12.96 -21.26
C ASN A 634 -0.54 11.50 -21.06
N ILE A 635 -1.87 11.26 -20.98
CA ILE A 635 -2.44 9.94 -20.72
C ILE A 635 -2.26 9.04 -21.93
N ARG A 636 -1.77 7.82 -21.75
CA ARG A 636 -1.70 6.79 -22.79
C ARG A 636 -2.98 5.95 -22.77
N ALA A 637 -3.87 6.18 -23.70
CA ALA A 637 -5.16 5.48 -23.80
C ALA A 637 -5.01 3.95 -23.90
N ALA A 638 -3.96 3.46 -24.57
CA ALA A 638 -3.69 2.02 -24.68
C ALA A 638 -3.29 1.34 -23.35
N GLY A 639 -2.86 2.13 -22.35
CA GLY A 639 -2.48 1.63 -21.03
C GLY A 639 -3.57 1.79 -19.96
N THR A 640 -4.73 2.37 -20.31
CA THR A 640 -5.81 2.59 -19.33
C THR A 640 -6.54 1.28 -19.02
N PRO A 641 -6.85 1.01 -17.73
CA PRO A 641 -7.62 -0.18 -17.37
C PRO A 641 -9.12 -0.07 -17.72
N ASP A 642 -9.61 1.15 -17.97
CA ASP A 642 -10.97 1.48 -18.41
C ASP A 642 -10.93 2.33 -19.67
N PRO A 643 -12.00 2.37 -20.49
CA PRO A 643 -12.11 3.30 -21.59
C PRO A 643 -11.91 4.74 -21.10
N LEU A 644 -10.97 5.46 -21.74
CA LEU A 644 -10.68 6.85 -21.36
C LEU A 644 -11.90 7.75 -21.65
N GLN A 645 -12.34 8.47 -20.65
CA GLN A 645 -13.54 9.32 -20.69
C GLN A 645 -13.21 10.81 -20.88
N VAL A 646 -11.93 11.18 -20.80
CA VAL A 646 -11.41 12.53 -21.01
C VAL A 646 -10.36 12.53 -22.12
N PRO A 647 -10.02 13.66 -22.75
CA PRO A 647 -8.91 13.75 -23.70
C PRO A 647 -7.58 13.33 -23.04
N THR A 648 -6.68 12.78 -23.84
CA THR A 648 -5.36 12.33 -23.34
C THR A 648 -4.52 13.43 -22.72
N ASN A 649 -4.77 14.68 -23.07
CA ASN A 649 -4.13 15.88 -22.53
C ASN A 649 -5.02 16.66 -21.55
N PHE A 650 -6.03 16.04 -20.94
CA PHE A 650 -6.98 16.69 -20.03
C PHE A 650 -6.29 17.50 -18.92
N PHE A 651 -5.31 16.90 -18.26
CA PHE A 651 -4.53 17.57 -17.21
C PHE A 651 -3.37 18.44 -17.75
N ALA A 652 -3.18 18.60 -19.06
CA ALA A 652 -2.22 19.58 -19.58
C ALA A 652 -2.69 21.02 -19.29
N ASP A 653 -4.01 21.24 -19.20
CA ASP A 653 -4.58 22.52 -18.78
C ASP A 653 -4.39 22.74 -17.26
N ILE A 654 -3.71 23.83 -16.90
CA ILE A 654 -3.47 24.18 -15.50
C ILE A 654 -4.76 24.51 -14.74
N HIS A 655 -5.77 25.04 -15.42
CA HIS A 655 -7.04 25.37 -14.82
C HIS A 655 -7.75 24.13 -14.32
N ILE A 656 -7.67 23.00 -15.04
CA ILE A 656 -8.20 21.71 -14.59
C ILE A 656 -7.48 21.27 -13.31
N ARG A 657 -6.14 21.31 -13.28
CA ARG A 657 -5.35 20.89 -12.11
C ARG A 657 -5.67 21.74 -10.87
N LYS A 658 -5.82 23.06 -11.05
CA LYS A 658 -6.22 23.96 -9.96
C LYS A 658 -7.66 23.71 -9.51
N ALA A 659 -8.59 23.46 -10.43
CA ALA A 659 -9.98 23.15 -10.09
C ALA A 659 -10.07 21.90 -9.20
N PHE A 660 -9.35 20.83 -9.55
CA PHE A 660 -9.26 19.63 -8.73
C PHE A 660 -8.64 19.91 -7.36
N SER A 661 -7.58 20.73 -7.32
CA SER A 661 -6.91 21.12 -6.07
C SER A 661 -7.83 21.92 -5.14
N TYR A 662 -8.70 22.80 -5.66
CA TYR A 662 -9.69 23.52 -4.87
C TYR A 662 -10.92 22.69 -4.51
N SER A 663 -11.16 21.56 -5.18
CA SER A 663 -12.29 20.67 -4.89
C SER A 663 -12.04 19.69 -3.76
N PHE A 664 -10.78 19.47 -3.34
CA PHE A 664 -10.45 18.55 -2.26
C PHE A 664 -10.61 19.18 -0.88
N ASP A 665 -11.34 18.52 0.03
CA ASP A 665 -11.47 18.97 1.42
C ASP A 665 -10.34 18.41 2.31
N TYR A 666 -9.25 19.18 2.40
CA TYR A 666 -8.08 18.84 3.19
C TYR A 666 -8.37 18.72 4.68
N ASN A 667 -9.23 19.62 5.22
CA ASN A 667 -9.57 19.60 6.63
C ASN A 667 -10.40 18.37 6.98
N GLN A 668 -11.40 18.04 6.16
CA GLN A 668 -12.18 16.82 6.34
C GLN A 668 -11.30 15.58 6.27
N PHE A 669 -10.38 15.53 5.30
CA PHE A 669 -9.45 14.41 5.19
C PHE A 669 -8.58 14.26 6.46
N ILE A 670 -7.92 15.34 6.88
CA ILE A 670 -7.02 15.30 8.03
C ILE A 670 -7.76 14.99 9.33
N GLN A 671 -8.94 15.60 9.54
CA GLN A 671 -9.66 15.45 10.80
C GLN A 671 -10.50 14.16 10.87
N ASN A 672 -11.10 13.74 9.75
CA ASN A 672 -12.11 12.67 9.77
C ASN A 672 -11.65 11.37 9.08
N VAL A 673 -10.64 11.41 8.20
CA VAL A 673 -10.08 10.19 7.60
C VAL A 673 -8.86 9.72 8.38
N ILE A 674 -7.86 10.59 8.57
CA ILE A 674 -6.63 10.22 9.27
C ILE A 674 -6.60 10.66 10.74
N PHE A 675 -7.69 11.28 11.24
CA PHE A 675 -7.87 11.65 12.64
C PHE A 675 -6.68 12.42 13.26
N GLY A 676 -6.16 13.39 12.51
CA GLY A 676 -4.99 14.18 12.90
C GLY A 676 -3.65 13.44 12.75
N GLY A 677 -3.61 12.28 12.09
CA GLY A 677 -2.40 11.49 11.87
C GLY A 677 -1.45 12.07 10.81
N GLY A 678 -1.45 13.38 10.62
CA GLY A 678 -0.59 14.08 9.67
C GLY A 678 -0.94 15.55 9.54
N GLU A 679 -0.19 16.28 8.71
CA GLU A 679 -0.45 17.68 8.38
C GLU A 679 -0.50 17.90 6.88
N GLN A 680 -1.24 18.92 6.43
CA GLN A 680 -1.34 19.25 5.00
C GLN A 680 0.02 19.64 4.43
N LEU A 681 0.39 19.04 3.30
CA LEU A 681 1.61 19.35 2.57
C LEU A 681 1.53 20.70 1.86
N ARG A 682 2.65 21.42 1.83
CA ARG A 682 2.83 22.68 1.09
C ARG A 682 3.48 22.47 -0.27
N GLY A 683 4.24 21.39 -0.42
CA GLY A 683 5.02 21.06 -1.61
C GLY A 683 5.69 19.70 -1.43
N PRO A 684 6.64 19.33 -2.28
CA PRO A 684 7.27 18.02 -2.22
C PRO A 684 8.08 17.79 -0.94
N ILE A 685 8.82 18.79 -0.47
CA ILE A 685 9.75 18.64 0.67
C ILE A 685 8.97 18.73 1.99
N PRO A 686 8.93 17.65 2.80
CA PRO A 686 8.14 17.59 4.02
C PRO A 686 8.78 18.41 5.15
N ARG A 687 7.96 18.74 6.16
CA ARG A 687 8.43 19.38 7.40
C ARG A 687 9.45 18.48 8.11
N GLY A 688 10.51 19.10 8.62
CA GLY A 688 11.62 18.40 9.27
C GLY A 688 12.77 18.05 8.33
N MET A 689 12.58 18.15 7.02
CA MET A 689 13.63 18.03 6.01
C MET A 689 14.24 19.41 5.73
N ALA A 690 15.56 19.47 5.51
CA ALA A 690 16.22 20.67 5.02
C ALA A 690 15.54 21.14 3.71
N GLY A 691 15.43 22.45 3.50
CA GLY A 691 14.71 22.96 2.33
C GLY A 691 13.17 22.99 2.46
N PHE A 692 12.59 22.56 3.56
CA PHE A 692 11.16 22.78 3.80
C PHE A 692 10.80 24.25 3.75
N ASN A 693 9.82 24.62 2.93
CA ASN A 693 9.41 26.00 2.74
C ASN A 693 8.04 26.28 3.36
N SER A 694 8.02 26.82 4.59
CA SER A 694 6.79 27.16 5.31
C SER A 694 6.01 28.33 4.70
N SER A 695 6.61 29.13 3.78
CA SER A 695 5.98 30.27 3.12
C SER A 695 5.13 29.89 1.90
N LEU A 696 5.23 28.65 1.42
CA LEU A 696 4.40 28.19 0.31
C LEU A 696 2.92 28.20 0.68
N PRO A 697 2.04 28.67 -0.22
CA PRO A 697 0.60 28.69 0.04
C PRO A 697 0.05 27.27 0.11
N LEU A 698 -0.95 27.06 0.94
CA LEU A 698 -1.77 25.84 0.96
C LEU A 698 -2.97 26.03 0.04
N PHE A 699 -3.28 25.00 -0.73
CA PHE A 699 -4.61 24.90 -1.31
C PHE A 699 -5.64 24.68 -0.21
N SER A 700 -6.85 25.20 -0.39
CA SER A 700 -7.98 24.98 0.51
C SER A 700 -9.19 24.56 -0.29
N HIS A 701 -10.09 23.80 0.30
CA HIS A 701 -11.38 23.51 -0.31
C HIS A 701 -12.14 24.83 -0.59
N ASN A 702 -12.41 25.10 -1.86
CA ASN A 702 -13.06 26.34 -2.29
C ASN A 702 -13.83 26.13 -3.60
N ALA A 703 -15.12 25.84 -3.50
CA ALA A 703 -15.98 25.59 -4.65
C ALA A 703 -16.05 26.77 -5.63
N ALA A 704 -15.98 28.02 -5.14
CA ALA A 704 -16.04 29.22 -5.99
C ALA A 704 -14.76 29.37 -6.84
N LEU A 705 -13.59 29.09 -6.27
CA LEU A 705 -12.33 29.05 -7.02
C LEU A 705 -12.30 27.86 -7.98
N ALA A 706 -12.76 26.68 -7.58
CA ALA A 706 -12.86 25.52 -8.46
C ALA A 706 -13.76 25.81 -9.67
N GLN A 707 -14.90 26.47 -9.45
CA GLN A 707 -15.78 26.95 -10.51
C GLN A 707 -15.07 27.93 -11.46
N THR A 708 -14.37 28.93 -10.91
CA THR A 708 -13.65 29.94 -11.72
C THR A 708 -12.62 29.27 -12.63
N GLU A 709 -11.89 28.31 -12.10
CA GLU A 709 -10.89 27.56 -12.86
C GLU A 709 -11.54 26.68 -13.93
N LEU A 710 -12.65 25.96 -13.65
CA LEU A 710 -13.38 25.19 -14.67
C LEU A 710 -14.00 26.07 -15.77
N GLN A 711 -14.38 27.30 -15.44
CA GLN A 711 -14.86 28.27 -16.43
C GLN A 711 -13.75 28.76 -17.35
N ALA A 712 -12.51 28.83 -16.86
CA ALA A 712 -11.34 29.18 -17.65
C ALA A 712 -10.81 28.03 -18.51
N ALA A 713 -11.03 26.77 -18.07
CA ALA A 713 -10.61 25.58 -18.77
C ALA A 713 -11.50 25.28 -19.98
N MET A 714 -10.98 25.55 -21.18
CA MET A 714 -11.74 25.33 -22.41
C MET A 714 -11.71 23.86 -22.85
N ASN A 715 -12.89 23.32 -23.21
CA ASN A 715 -13.00 21.95 -23.70
C ASN A 715 -12.59 21.88 -25.18
N PRO A 716 -11.47 21.23 -25.53
CA PRO A 716 -11.01 21.17 -26.93
C PRO A 716 -11.93 20.35 -27.84
N THR A 717 -12.79 19.50 -27.26
CA THR A 717 -13.74 18.67 -28.04
C THR A 717 -15.04 19.40 -28.36
N VAL A 718 -15.32 20.53 -27.65
CA VAL A 718 -16.53 21.37 -27.86
C VAL A 718 -16.09 22.83 -28.00
N PRO A 719 -15.78 23.30 -29.23
CA PRO A 719 -15.26 24.64 -29.46
C PRO A 719 -16.12 25.77 -28.83
N GLY A 720 -15.44 26.66 -28.12
CA GLY A 720 -16.06 27.82 -27.49
C GLY A 720 -16.80 27.54 -26.16
N GLN A 721 -16.74 26.30 -25.65
CA GLN A 721 -17.28 25.95 -24.35
C GLN A 721 -16.19 25.50 -23.36
N SER A 722 -16.35 25.88 -22.11
CA SER A 722 -15.48 25.45 -21.01
C SER A 722 -15.94 24.09 -20.44
N TYR A 723 -15.08 23.44 -19.68
CA TYR A 723 -15.45 22.23 -18.93
C TYR A 723 -16.53 22.51 -17.85
N TRP A 724 -16.67 23.73 -17.40
CA TRP A 724 -17.81 24.14 -16.56
C TRP A 724 -19.15 23.96 -17.29
N GLN A 725 -19.21 24.30 -18.59
CA GLN A 725 -20.43 24.21 -19.40
C GLN A 725 -20.68 22.79 -19.90
N THR A 726 -19.65 22.05 -20.27
CA THR A 726 -19.79 20.73 -20.89
C THR A 726 -19.77 19.58 -19.90
N GLY A 727 -19.21 19.77 -18.71
CA GLY A 727 -18.92 18.69 -17.79
C GLY A 727 -17.79 17.77 -18.29
N PHE A 728 -17.55 16.71 -17.56
CA PHE A 728 -16.63 15.63 -17.91
C PHE A 728 -16.90 14.39 -17.04
N SER A 729 -16.38 13.23 -17.47
CA SER A 729 -16.37 12.02 -16.66
C SER A 729 -14.92 11.56 -16.47
N ILE A 730 -14.55 11.07 -15.28
CA ILE A 730 -13.18 10.62 -14.98
C ILE A 730 -13.18 9.53 -13.91
N THR A 731 -12.19 8.65 -13.97
CA THR A 731 -11.95 7.64 -12.94
C THR A 731 -10.71 8.00 -12.13
N LEU A 732 -10.84 8.00 -10.79
CA LEU A 732 -9.75 8.13 -9.82
C LEU A 732 -9.29 6.73 -9.42
N TYR A 733 -7.97 6.50 -9.38
CA TYR A 733 -7.43 5.20 -9.08
C TYR A 733 -6.60 5.19 -7.80
N TYR A 734 -6.71 4.09 -7.04
CA TYR A 734 -5.92 3.82 -5.85
C TYR A 734 -5.57 2.32 -5.76
N ASN A 735 -4.64 1.94 -4.88
CA ASN A 735 -4.28 0.54 -4.68
C ASN A 735 -5.22 -0.16 -3.70
N ALA A 736 -5.64 -1.37 -4.04
CA ALA A 736 -6.54 -2.20 -3.24
C ALA A 736 -6.01 -2.40 -1.80
N GLY A 737 -6.92 -2.41 -0.84
CA GLY A 737 -6.61 -2.57 0.59
C GLY A 737 -6.15 -1.30 1.31
N ASN A 738 -5.94 -0.18 0.59
CA ASN A 738 -5.57 1.11 1.17
C ASN A 738 -6.80 2.00 1.34
N THR A 739 -7.48 1.86 2.47
CA THR A 739 -8.72 2.58 2.78
C THR A 739 -8.52 4.10 2.90
N VAL A 740 -7.35 4.55 3.37
CA VAL A 740 -7.01 5.99 3.43
C VAL A 740 -6.99 6.61 2.03
N ARG A 741 -6.39 5.92 1.05
CA ARG A 741 -6.40 6.38 -0.36
C ARG A 741 -7.78 6.29 -0.97
N GLU A 742 -8.55 5.27 -0.64
CA GLU A 742 -9.96 5.18 -1.04
C GLU A 742 -10.75 6.39 -0.58
N GLN A 743 -10.71 6.70 0.72
CA GLN A 743 -11.42 7.85 1.30
C GLN A 743 -10.97 9.18 0.68
N GLY A 744 -9.67 9.33 0.39
CA GLY A 744 -9.17 10.51 -0.33
C GLY A 744 -9.76 10.63 -1.74
N CYS A 745 -9.85 9.54 -2.49
CA CYS A 745 -10.51 9.52 -3.80
C CYS A 745 -12.02 9.85 -3.68
N LEU A 746 -12.70 9.31 -2.67
CA LEU A 746 -14.11 9.60 -2.42
C LEU A 746 -14.35 11.06 -2.05
N LEU A 747 -13.48 11.69 -1.27
CA LEU A 747 -13.57 13.12 -0.94
C LEU A 747 -13.34 14.00 -2.17
N LEU A 748 -12.36 13.68 -3.01
CA LEU A 748 -12.15 14.42 -4.26
C LEU A 748 -13.35 14.27 -5.21
N LYS A 749 -13.90 13.05 -5.33
CA LYS A 749 -15.16 12.79 -6.04
C LYS A 749 -16.29 13.67 -5.52
N GLN A 750 -16.51 13.65 -4.21
CA GLN A 750 -17.57 14.44 -3.57
C GLN A 750 -17.41 15.95 -3.86
N GLY A 751 -16.19 16.48 -3.73
CA GLY A 751 -15.93 17.89 -3.97
C GLY A 751 -16.15 18.32 -5.43
N LEU A 752 -15.81 17.47 -6.39
CA LEU A 752 -16.03 17.73 -7.81
C LEU A 752 -17.51 17.63 -8.20
N GLU A 753 -18.19 16.57 -7.78
CA GLU A 753 -19.61 16.33 -8.09
C GLU A 753 -20.56 17.31 -7.36
N ALA A 754 -20.11 17.88 -6.23
CA ALA A 754 -20.85 18.93 -5.52
C ALA A 754 -20.80 20.29 -6.23
N LEU A 755 -19.93 20.48 -7.22
CA LEU A 755 -19.93 21.69 -8.03
C LEU A 755 -21.21 21.74 -8.88
N ALA A 756 -22.01 22.80 -8.71
CA ALA A 756 -23.27 22.97 -9.45
C ALA A 756 -23.03 23.45 -10.89
N ALA A 757 -22.19 22.71 -11.61
CA ALA A 757 -21.87 23.03 -12.99
C ALA A 757 -23.08 22.78 -13.91
N PRO A 758 -23.32 23.63 -14.94
CA PRO A 758 -24.32 23.36 -15.96
C PRO A 758 -24.04 22.04 -16.71
N GLY A 759 -22.77 21.68 -16.89
CA GLY A 759 -22.36 20.40 -17.46
C GLY A 759 -22.27 19.35 -16.36
N THR A 760 -22.58 18.09 -16.67
CA THR A 760 -22.50 16.98 -15.71
C THR A 760 -21.04 16.62 -15.42
N ILE A 761 -20.64 16.67 -14.15
CA ILE A 761 -19.36 16.14 -13.67
C ILE A 761 -19.65 14.77 -13.02
N SER A 762 -19.00 13.73 -13.52
CA SER A 762 -19.15 12.35 -13.03
C SER A 762 -17.78 11.75 -12.70
N VAL A 763 -17.61 11.29 -11.47
CA VAL A 763 -16.34 10.76 -11.00
C VAL A 763 -16.53 9.33 -10.51
N SER A 764 -15.79 8.41 -11.09
CA SER A 764 -15.69 7.01 -10.62
C SER A 764 -14.45 6.83 -9.74
N VAL A 765 -14.51 5.89 -8.80
CA VAL A 765 -13.36 5.51 -7.95
C VAL A 765 -13.10 4.03 -8.15
N ARG A 766 -11.85 3.64 -8.40
CA ARG A 766 -11.48 2.25 -8.70
C ARG A 766 -10.21 1.82 -8.01
N ALA A 767 -10.25 0.67 -7.33
CA ALA A 767 -9.10 -0.02 -6.79
C ALA A 767 -8.41 -0.88 -7.85
N LEU A 768 -7.09 -0.97 -7.80
CA LEU A 768 -6.27 -1.93 -8.55
C LEU A 768 -5.31 -2.62 -7.58
N ASP A 769 -5.05 -3.90 -7.80
CA ASP A 769 -4.00 -4.60 -7.05
C ASP A 769 -2.64 -3.92 -7.23
N TRP A 770 -1.80 -3.91 -6.18
CA TRP A 770 -0.58 -3.09 -6.14
C TRP A 770 0.35 -3.28 -7.36
N PRO A 771 0.72 -4.50 -7.80
CA PRO A 771 1.56 -4.66 -8.97
C PRO A 771 0.90 -4.14 -10.27
N VAL A 772 -0.42 -4.33 -10.41
CA VAL A 772 -1.20 -3.84 -11.56
C VAL A 772 -1.28 -2.32 -11.53
N TYR A 773 -1.48 -1.75 -10.33
CA TYR A 773 -1.52 -0.30 -10.12
C TYR A 773 -0.21 0.36 -10.55
N LEU A 774 0.93 -0.17 -10.10
CA LEU A 774 2.25 0.33 -10.47
C LEU A 774 2.54 0.17 -11.98
N ALA A 775 2.28 -1.00 -12.55
CA ALA A 775 2.49 -1.24 -13.98
C ALA A 775 1.65 -0.28 -14.85
N THR A 776 0.38 -0.07 -14.46
CA THR A 776 -0.52 0.87 -15.17
C THR A 776 -0.06 2.32 -15.04
N LEU A 777 0.41 2.70 -13.85
CA LEU A 777 0.97 4.03 -13.58
C LEU A 777 2.22 4.29 -14.44
N ARG A 778 3.14 3.34 -14.46
CA ARG A 778 4.37 3.40 -15.26
C ARG A 778 4.07 3.49 -16.76
N ALA A 779 3.06 2.75 -17.22
CA ALA A 779 2.57 2.83 -18.60
C ALA A 779 1.82 4.14 -18.91
N LYS A 780 1.72 5.11 -17.95
CA LYS A 780 0.94 6.36 -18.09
C LYS A 780 -0.55 6.15 -18.39
N GLY A 781 -1.08 4.99 -17.99
CA GLY A 781 -2.48 4.64 -18.22
C GLY A 781 -3.47 5.25 -17.24
N LEU A 782 -3.00 5.77 -16.10
CA LEU A 782 -3.87 6.39 -15.10
C LEU A 782 -3.99 7.89 -15.36
N PRO A 783 -5.22 8.41 -15.61
CA PRO A 783 -5.44 9.86 -15.78
C PRO A 783 -5.04 10.66 -14.55
N ILE A 784 -5.43 10.18 -13.39
CA ILE A 784 -5.11 10.72 -12.07
C ILE A 784 -4.97 9.55 -11.10
N PHE A 785 -4.03 9.63 -10.19
CA PHE A 785 -3.73 8.55 -9.27
C PHE A 785 -3.39 9.08 -7.88
N PHE A 786 -3.80 8.39 -6.82
CA PHE A 786 -3.43 8.71 -5.44
C PHE A 786 -2.29 7.81 -4.98
N LEU A 787 -1.13 8.40 -4.70
CA LEU A 787 0.09 7.68 -4.33
C LEU A 787 0.78 8.33 -3.14
N GLY A 788 1.74 7.62 -2.54
CA GLY A 788 2.66 8.15 -1.55
C GLY A 788 4.10 7.98 -2.01
N TRP A 789 4.99 8.73 -1.39
CA TRP A 789 6.43 8.61 -1.48
C TRP A 789 6.99 8.48 -0.07
N ALA A 790 7.69 7.39 0.18
CA ALA A 790 8.54 7.23 1.35
C ALA A 790 9.96 7.66 0.98
N PRO A 791 10.74 8.25 1.88
CA PRO A 791 12.09 8.69 1.53
C PRO A 791 13.03 7.51 1.28
N ASP A 792 13.84 7.62 0.24
CA ASP A 792 14.92 6.68 -0.03
C ASP A 792 16.16 7.04 0.81
N TYR A 793 16.46 8.34 0.90
CA TYR A 793 17.52 8.90 1.73
C TYR A 793 17.13 10.25 2.34
N ALA A 794 17.69 10.56 3.49
CA ALA A 794 17.29 11.72 4.29
C ALA A 794 17.89 13.03 3.77
N ASP A 795 17.53 13.43 2.56
CA ASP A 795 18.01 14.66 1.91
C ASP A 795 16.91 15.30 1.06
N PRO A 796 16.85 16.65 0.94
CA PRO A 796 15.85 17.33 0.13
C PRO A 796 15.92 16.97 -1.36
N ASP A 797 17.04 16.47 -1.85
CA ASP A 797 17.16 16.01 -3.24
C ASP A 797 16.28 14.81 -3.54
N ASP A 798 16.06 13.95 -2.57
CA ASP A 798 15.14 12.80 -2.65
C ASP A 798 13.65 13.17 -2.87
N TYR A 799 13.34 14.45 -2.75
CA TYR A 799 12.03 15.02 -3.08
C TYR A 799 12.11 15.95 -4.29
N ALA A 800 13.18 16.70 -4.41
CA ALA A 800 13.31 17.66 -5.51
C ALA A 800 13.52 16.93 -6.84
N PHE A 801 14.44 15.99 -6.92
CA PHE A 801 14.68 15.25 -8.16
C PHE A 801 13.48 14.38 -8.56
N PRO A 802 12.93 13.49 -7.71
CA PRO A 802 11.81 12.64 -8.08
C PRO A 802 10.51 13.38 -8.43
N PHE A 803 10.27 14.57 -7.89
CA PHE A 803 9.01 15.30 -8.11
C PHE A 803 9.13 16.49 -9.07
N LEU A 804 10.31 17.09 -9.22
CA LEU A 804 10.44 18.38 -9.90
C LEU A 804 11.32 18.32 -11.15
N HIS A 805 12.37 17.48 -11.16
CA HIS A 805 13.25 17.34 -12.31
C HIS A 805 12.54 16.51 -13.40
N SER A 806 12.57 16.97 -14.67
CA SER A 806 11.88 16.29 -15.80
C SER A 806 12.22 14.80 -15.93
N ARG A 807 13.36 14.39 -15.42
CA ARG A 807 13.88 13.04 -15.39
C ARG A 807 13.55 12.28 -14.10
N GLY A 808 12.85 12.92 -13.18
CA GLY A 808 12.46 12.31 -11.92
C GLY A 808 11.31 11.31 -12.11
N THR A 809 11.17 10.43 -11.14
CA THR A 809 10.20 9.35 -11.10
C THR A 809 8.78 9.81 -11.45
N PHE A 810 8.31 10.91 -10.87
CA PHE A 810 6.93 11.37 -11.06
C PHE A 810 6.72 12.31 -12.24
N PRO A 811 7.61 13.28 -12.55
CA PRO A 811 7.50 14.09 -13.75
C PRO A 811 7.36 13.27 -15.02
N ILE A 812 8.12 12.18 -15.15
CA ILE A 812 7.97 11.25 -16.28
C ILE A 812 6.54 10.69 -16.34
N ARG A 813 5.99 10.23 -15.19
CA ARG A 813 4.66 9.58 -15.11
C ARG A 813 3.51 10.56 -15.34
N VAL A 814 3.66 11.82 -14.91
CA VAL A 814 2.64 12.87 -15.09
C VAL A 814 2.87 13.73 -16.34
N GLY A 815 3.96 13.51 -17.08
CA GLY A 815 4.27 14.30 -18.28
C GLY A 815 4.69 15.74 -17.98
N TYR A 816 5.26 16.03 -16.80
CA TYR A 816 5.77 17.34 -16.43
C TYR A 816 7.23 17.50 -16.88
N SER A 817 7.58 18.65 -17.48
CA SER A 817 8.95 18.97 -17.90
C SER A 817 9.17 20.48 -17.87
N ASN A 818 10.28 20.91 -17.26
CA ASN A 818 10.70 22.32 -17.23
C ASN A 818 12.23 22.45 -17.06
N ALA A 819 12.92 22.82 -18.12
CA ALA A 819 14.39 22.91 -18.16
C ALA A 819 14.98 23.88 -17.12
N THR A 820 14.26 24.95 -16.74
CA THR A 820 14.73 25.89 -15.71
C THR A 820 14.70 25.22 -14.33
N VAL A 821 13.63 24.48 -14.02
CA VAL A 821 13.52 23.73 -12.77
C VAL A 821 14.56 22.61 -12.72
N ASP A 822 14.81 21.93 -13.84
CA ASP A 822 15.84 20.90 -13.95
C ASP A 822 17.23 21.44 -13.59
N ALA A 823 17.59 22.62 -14.16
CA ALA A 823 18.85 23.26 -13.86
C ALA A 823 18.98 23.67 -12.37
N TRP A 824 17.88 24.13 -11.75
CA TRP A 824 17.89 24.50 -10.33
C TRP A 824 18.02 23.28 -9.43
N VAL A 825 17.32 22.18 -9.71
CA VAL A 825 17.43 20.93 -8.96
C VAL A 825 18.85 20.39 -9.03
N SER A 826 19.44 20.31 -10.23
CA SER A 826 20.81 19.83 -10.44
C SER A 826 21.86 20.70 -9.71
N ALA A 827 21.69 22.02 -9.73
CA ALA A 827 22.58 22.94 -9.03
C ALA A 827 22.50 22.80 -7.51
N ALA A 828 21.27 22.63 -6.96
CA ALA A 828 21.05 22.43 -5.53
C ALA A 828 21.62 21.10 -5.03
N ALA A 829 21.55 20.06 -5.84
CA ALA A 829 22.10 18.74 -5.51
C ALA A 829 23.62 18.77 -5.27
N SER A 830 24.34 19.62 -6.02
CA SER A 830 25.82 19.72 -5.99
C SER A 830 26.35 20.79 -5.05
N GLU A 831 25.51 21.65 -4.46
CA GLU A 831 25.95 22.76 -3.60
C GLU A 831 26.47 22.23 -2.25
N LEU A 832 27.74 22.57 -1.92
CA LEU A 832 28.41 22.11 -0.69
C LEU A 832 28.13 23.01 0.52
N ASN A 833 27.77 24.28 0.32
CA ASN A 833 27.40 25.15 1.43
C ASN A 833 25.98 24.83 1.91
N PRO A 834 25.79 24.28 3.12
CA PRO A 834 24.49 23.80 3.55
C PRO A 834 23.42 24.90 3.65
N VAL A 835 23.82 26.13 3.98
CA VAL A 835 22.89 27.27 4.10
C VAL A 835 22.41 27.72 2.70
N VAL A 836 23.32 27.80 1.74
CA VAL A 836 22.97 28.12 0.35
C VAL A 836 22.12 27.03 -0.25
N ARG A 837 22.51 25.78 -0.06
CA ARG A 837 21.81 24.60 -0.54
C ARG A 837 20.37 24.54 -0.01
N GLU A 838 20.18 24.74 1.29
CA GLU A 838 18.85 24.79 1.90
C GLU A 838 17.97 25.88 1.28
N GLN A 839 18.53 27.07 1.05
CA GLN A 839 17.80 28.17 0.41
C GLN A 839 17.43 27.85 -1.04
N MET A 840 18.33 27.22 -1.81
CA MET A 840 18.03 26.80 -3.18
C MET A 840 16.83 25.84 -3.22
N TYR A 841 16.79 24.86 -2.32
CA TYR A 841 15.64 23.94 -2.23
C TYR A 841 14.33 24.63 -1.78
N LYS A 842 14.40 25.67 -0.98
CA LYS A 842 13.21 26.49 -0.66
C LYS A 842 12.68 27.22 -1.87
N ASP A 843 13.58 27.83 -2.65
CA ASP A 843 13.20 28.73 -3.75
C ASP A 843 12.64 27.94 -4.96
N LEU A 844 13.23 26.80 -5.31
CA LEU A 844 12.83 26.04 -6.49
C LEU A 844 11.39 25.44 -6.40
N GLN A 845 10.84 25.26 -5.21
CA GLN A 845 9.49 24.73 -5.02
C GLN A 845 8.39 25.72 -5.41
N GLY A 846 8.63 27.02 -5.21
CA GLY A 846 7.62 28.08 -5.41
C GLY A 846 6.91 28.03 -6.76
N PRO A 847 7.61 28.13 -7.88
CA PRO A 847 7.03 28.08 -9.22
C PRO A 847 6.26 26.78 -9.50
N VAL A 848 6.78 25.65 -9.03
CA VAL A 848 6.15 24.34 -9.29
C VAL A 848 4.82 24.20 -8.54
N VAL A 849 4.79 24.59 -7.27
CA VAL A 849 3.59 24.48 -6.44
C VAL A 849 2.50 25.47 -6.86
N THR A 850 2.87 26.71 -7.27
CA THR A 850 1.92 27.80 -7.51
C THR A 850 1.54 28.01 -8.97
N GLN A 851 2.49 27.79 -9.89
CA GLN A 851 2.33 28.09 -11.32
C GLN A 851 2.19 26.84 -12.18
N HIS A 852 2.85 25.73 -11.85
CA HIS A 852 2.81 24.51 -12.66
C HIS A 852 1.80 23.49 -12.14
N VAL A 853 1.64 23.34 -10.83
CA VAL A 853 0.67 22.46 -10.14
C VAL A 853 0.59 21.03 -10.74
N PRO A 854 1.70 20.32 -10.90
CA PRO A 854 1.65 18.97 -11.47
C PRO A 854 1.07 17.92 -10.51
N TYR A 855 0.95 18.28 -9.22
CA TYR A 855 0.46 17.42 -8.15
C TYR A 855 -0.53 18.15 -7.25
N LEU A 856 -1.46 17.40 -6.68
CA LEU A 856 -2.29 17.81 -5.56
C LEU A 856 -1.63 17.26 -4.28
N TRP A 857 -0.96 18.11 -3.53
CA TRP A 857 -0.29 17.76 -2.28
C TRP A 857 -1.31 17.60 -1.16
N ILE A 858 -1.43 16.40 -0.57
CA ILE A 858 -2.46 16.11 0.43
C ILE A 858 -1.89 16.24 1.84
N TYR A 859 -1.04 15.32 2.27
CA TYR A 859 -0.51 15.36 3.62
C TYR A 859 0.83 14.66 3.77
N GLN A 860 1.58 15.10 4.79
CA GLN A 860 2.70 14.38 5.38
C GLN A 860 2.17 13.52 6.51
N ALA A 861 2.47 12.24 6.50
CA ALA A 861 2.00 11.30 7.49
C ALA A 861 2.78 11.38 8.81
N THR A 862 2.15 10.93 9.89
CA THR A 862 2.85 10.47 11.08
C THR A 862 2.75 8.95 11.17
N ASN A 863 3.73 8.30 11.81
CA ASN A 863 3.72 6.85 11.94
C ASN A 863 2.54 6.35 12.78
N PHE A 864 2.09 5.15 12.49
CA PHE A 864 1.14 4.41 13.29
C PHE A 864 1.47 2.92 13.21
N HIS A 865 2.15 2.42 14.23
CA HIS A 865 2.57 1.04 14.33
C HIS A 865 1.85 0.35 15.49
N VAL A 866 1.27 -0.81 15.22
CA VAL A 866 0.55 -1.62 16.21
C VAL A 866 1.15 -3.01 16.23
N GLN A 867 1.45 -3.47 17.43
CA GLN A 867 2.05 -4.79 17.67
C GLN A 867 1.47 -5.42 18.92
N ARG A 868 1.68 -6.73 19.08
CA ARG A 868 1.39 -7.43 20.35
C ARG A 868 2.34 -6.93 21.44
N SER A 869 1.85 -6.84 22.67
CA SER A 869 2.63 -6.34 23.81
C SER A 869 3.86 -7.21 24.16
N TRP A 870 3.89 -8.46 23.70
CA TRP A 870 5.06 -9.36 23.84
C TRP A 870 6.20 -9.07 22.87
N VAL A 871 5.98 -8.26 21.83
CA VAL A 871 7.04 -7.90 20.86
C VAL A 871 7.96 -6.87 21.51
N GLN A 872 9.24 -7.17 21.53
CA GLN A 872 10.31 -6.32 22.04
C GLN A 872 11.25 -5.93 20.92
N GLY A 873 11.97 -4.80 21.07
CA GLY A 873 13.03 -4.38 20.15
C GLY A 873 12.55 -3.61 18.91
N TYR A 874 11.25 -3.36 18.74
CA TYR A 874 10.78 -2.41 17.73
C TYR A 874 11.27 -0.99 18.06
N TYR A 875 11.76 -0.30 17.09
CA TYR A 875 12.04 1.14 17.12
C TYR A 875 11.61 1.78 15.82
N PHE A 876 11.14 3.00 15.92
CA PHE A 876 10.81 3.79 14.74
C PHE A 876 12.05 4.52 14.22
N ASN A 877 12.29 4.41 12.93
CA ASN A 877 13.20 5.30 12.19
C ASN A 877 12.53 5.56 10.83
N PRO A 878 12.35 6.83 10.40
CA PRO A 878 11.62 7.16 9.18
C PRO A 878 12.30 6.69 7.89
N MET A 879 13.56 6.24 7.96
CA MET A 879 14.31 5.70 6.83
C MET A 879 14.20 4.17 6.68
N LEU A 880 13.48 3.51 7.58
CA LEU A 880 13.24 2.08 7.49
C LEU A 880 11.89 1.80 6.83
N SER A 881 11.90 1.00 5.79
CA SER A 881 10.68 0.44 5.20
C SER A 881 10.08 -0.60 6.15
N GLU A 882 9.29 -0.17 7.14
CA GLU A 882 8.69 -1.01 8.17
C GLU A 882 9.69 -1.49 9.25
N GLY A 883 9.79 -2.80 9.53
CA GLY A 883 10.54 -3.32 10.66
C GLY A 883 11.94 -3.84 10.33
N TYR A 884 12.91 -3.56 11.19
CA TYR A 884 14.20 -4.23 11.16
C TYR A 884 14.17 -5.44 12.11
N TYR A 885 13.85 -6.62 11.58
CA TYR A 885 13.54 -7.84 12.35
C TYR A 885 14.70 -8.40 13.16
N TYR A 886 15.94 -7.99 12.84
CA TYR A 886 17.11 -8.36 13.62
C TYR A 886 16.99 -7.93 15.09
N SER A 887 16.40 -6.79 15.36
CA SER A 887 16.22 -6.23 16.70
C SER A 887 15.07 -6.88 17.49
N TYR A 888 14.19 -7.65 16.83
CA TYR A 888 12.97 -8.15 17.45
C TYR A 888 13.17 -9.40 18.29
N ALA A 889 12.43 -9.42 19.42
CA ALA A 889 12.31 -10.58 20.29
C ALA A 889 10.86 -10.70 20.78
N LYS A 890 10.49 -11.85 21.34
CA LYS A 890 9.21 -12.05 22.05
C LYS A 890 9.48 -12.38 23.51
N ALA A 891 8.90 -11.60 24.45
CA ALA A 891 9.07 -11.79 25.87
C ALA A 891 7.78 -11.50 26.66
#